data_3d139bd419c5ebbef571a350886b4d06
#
_entry.id   3d139bd419c5ebbef571a350886b4d06
#
_cell.length_a   1.000
_cell.length_b   1.000
_cell.length_c   1.000
_cell.angle_alpha   90.00
_cell.angle_beta   90.00
_cell.angle_gamma   90.00
#
_symmetry.space_group_name_H-M   'P 1'
#
loop_
_entity.id
_entity.type
_entity.pdbx_description
1 polymer ?
#
loop_
_entity_poly.entity_id
_entity_poly.type
_entity_poly.pdbx_seq_one_letter_code
_entity_poly.pdbx_strand_id
1 'polypeptide(L)'
;MDARPGAEPDAPDPRGGPDRLRFAFRLVDGADEYGLVFSFARLGGAAGGGAEAHQAVWYVADRSARVHGGESWVDQGCVDAVRALVGADRVTDPRVRRALLDTLSQGRLPEPDRLLPRAARWREAPLDLDAGDVVLVRGDGHGGLLVEARGEESGFRLRLSPPGDGGRPREHVGTARASTDAAGAASPEAPVLEAPVLEAASLEAAGVLHFRGRSARVTGRGWHERAFGGDILPARDGRDASWSRARVRLDNGWELAVHRTGGADAPDGTPAACGATAVLSSPDGERVEAPATLRGLRPWTSLTTLNTYPTACDVEVPLLDLRLRTTAWFPRQEAVSVTAPSGRLEAHADAEGTMGGRPVRGHGLWEVFPDNRIEDFERHVTRIRAVTRQEIDRLYPAEPDARSLTELAGTEHRPERLDGAVLEDLHASLVGPVRHTTAGLGRSWRSYVSMAAIELFGVDSEPYRPLVAAAELLHTGSLIVDDVEDRSPLRRGRPAAHVVFGEAVAVNAGTAAYFALDRVLNRVLPDDAALRLRVYQVYLRVLRAGHGGQAIDIAGHRAAMDEAVETGDAEALLRRVRSGHWLKTAAPVRGLAEIGALVAGAREEQFRALGEYFDAVGLAYQISDDVMDLRGLTAPAEGGGRSATKHTAEDLRAGKVTMPLAHAVALLPPRRVRELWYAVRDGDADEATVAAAAASLEECGAVAACTGEARDLVERTWKPLRDLVPCTWASVMMGALGAYAARRERE
;
A
#
# COMPACT_ATOMS: atom_id res chain seq x y z
N MET A 1 51.76 17.36 44.01
CA MET A 1 50.45 17.73 44.61
C MET A 1 49.83 18.73 43.69
N ASP A 2 49.01 18.28 42.74
CA ASP A 2 48.09 19.13 42.02
C ASP A 2 46.82 18.34 41.76
N ALA A 3 45.82 18.67 42.54
CA ALA A 3 44.49 18.14 42.40
C ALA A 3 43.85 18.73 41.15
N ARG A 4 43.43 17.89 40.21
CA ARG A 4 42.53 18.31 39.12
C ARG A 4 41.17 18.60 39.72
N PRO A 5 40.52 19.70 39.31
CA PRO A 5 39.16 20.01 39.76
C PRO A 5 38.18 18.95 39.22
N GLY A 6 37.23 18.60 40.06
CA GLY A 6 36.16 17.67 39.72
C GLY A 6 35.36 18.18 38.53
N ALA A 7 34.94 17.24 37.66
CA ALA A 7 33.99 17.51 36.63
C ALA A 7 32.67 17.99 37.30
N GLU A 8 32.26 19.19 37.01
CA GLU A 8 30.90 19.65 37.32
C GLU A 8 29.88 18.69 36.67
N PRO A 9 28.75 18.40 37.33
CA PRO A 9 27.68 17.65 36.69
C PRO A 9 27.25 18.40 35.45
N ASP A 10 27.19 17.70 34.31
CA ASP A 10 26.78 18.20 33.02
C ASP A 10 25.57 19.13 33.15
N ALA A 11 25.74 20.36 32.73
CA ALA A 11 24.61 21.29 32.60
C ALA A 11 23.55 20.64 31.67
N PRO A 12 22.28 20.79 31.97
CA PRO A 12 21.23 20.23 31.10
C PRO A 12 21.42 20.77 29.68
N ASP A 13 21.44 19.88 28.69
CA ASP A 13 21.58 20.26 27.28
C ASP A 13 20.53 21.31 26.92
N PRO A 14 20.93 22.50 26.41
CA PRO A 14 19.99 23.55 26.06
C PRO A 14 18.99 23.15 24.97
N ARG A 15 19.18 22.01 24.31
CA ARG A 15 18.27 21.42 23.31
C ARG A 15 17.10 20.64 23.89
N GLY A 16 17.04 20.43 25.22
CA GLY A 16 16.12 19.47 25.84
C GLY A 16 16.59 18.03 25.68
N GLY A 17 15.88 17.08 26.26
CA GLY A 17 16.20 15.65 26.12
C GLY A 17 15.88 15.09 24.73
N PRO A 18 16.42 13.87 24.40
CA PRO A 18 16.16 13.23 23.12
C PRO A 18 14.65 12.94 22.95
N ASP A 19 14.15 13.17 21.74
CA ASP A 19 12.76 12.86 21.39
C ASP A 19 12.58 11.39 21.02
N ARG A 20 13.67 10.69 20.69
CA ARG A 20 13.67 9.26 20.33
C ARG A 20 14.93 8.56 20.82
N LEU A 21 14.71 7.38 21.42
CA LEU A 21 15.74 6.38 21.62
C LEU A 21 15.51 5.23 20.64
N ARG A 22 16.57 4.75 19.99
CA ARG A 22 16.49 3.65 19.06
C ARG A 22 17.66 2.68 19.26
N PHE A 23 17.34 1.41 19.15
CA PHE A 23 18.28 0.30 19.23
C PHE A 23 18.11 -0.59 18.01
N ALA A 24 19.20 -1.00 17.40
CA ALA A 24 19.18 -1.90 16.28
C ALA A 24 20.31 -2.93 16.40
N PHE A 25 19.97 -4.21 16.39
CA PHE A 25 20.89 -5.32 16.65
C PHE A 25 20.77 -6.43 15.62
N ARG A 26 21.91 -6.97 15.22
CA ARG A 26 21.99 -8.31 14.66
C ARG A 26 22.30 -9.27 15.81
N LEU A 27 21.40 -10.22 16.03
CA LEU A 27 21.44 -11.19 17.11
C LEU A 27 21.60 -12.60 16.55
N VAL A 28 22.31 -13.47 17.26
CA VAL A 28 22.56 -14.87 16.84
C VAL A 28 22.26 -15.83 17.98
N ASP A 29 21.68 -16.99 17.63
CA ASP A 29 21.54 -18.16 18.48
C ASP A 29 22.00 -19.41 17.68
N GLY A 30 23.27 -19.81 17.86
CA GLY A 30 23.88 -20.85 17.03
C GLY A 30 23.95 -20.44 15.55
N ALA A 31 23.22 -21.15 14.70
CA ALA A 31 23.13 -20.85 13.26
C ALA A 31 21.99 -19.88 12.88
N ASP A 32 21.07 -19.62 13.80
CA ASP A 32 19.93 -18.75 13.56
C ASP A 32 20.32 -17.28 13.74
N GLU A 33 19.88 -16.44 12.82
CA GLU A 33 20.14 -15.00 12.83
C GLU A 33 18.84 -14.22 12.92
N TYR A 34 18.82 -13.26 13.83
CA TYR A 34 17.69 -12.36 14.05
C TYR A 34 18.11 -10.90 13.92
N GLY A 35 17.29 -10.11 13.31
CA GLY A 35 17.36 -8.66 13.33
C GLY A 35 16.38 -8.09 14.36
N LEU A 36 16.79 -7.19 15.19
CA LEU A 36 15.93 -6.47 16.13
C LEU A 36 16.09 -4.98 15.93
N VAL A 37 14.97 -4.28 15.75
CA VAL A 37 14.88 -2.82 15.84
C VAL A 37 13.88 -2.49 16.94
N PHE A 38 14.28 -1.68 17.90
CA PHE A 38 13.42 -1.15 18.96
C PHE A 38 13.55 0.36 19.01
N SER A 39 12.43 1.07 19.08
CA SER A 39 12.37 2.53 19.23
C SER A 39 11.39 2.90 20.33
N PHE A 40 11.79 3.87 21.14
CA PHE A 40 10.89 4.60 22.03
C PHE A 40 10.95 6.07 21.67
N ALA A 41 9.79 6.70 21.51
CA ALA A 41 9.67 8.07 21.06
C ALA A 41 8.73 8.87 21.97
N ARG A 42 9.09 10.16 22.16
CA ARG A 42 8.25 11.18 22.78
C ARG A 42 7.73 12.10 21.67
N LEU A 43 6.42 12.31 21.67
CA LEU A 43 5.72 13.09 20.67
C LEU A 43 5.27 14.43 21.30
N GLY A 44 5.66 15.55 20.74
CA GLY A 44 5.07 16.85 21.03
C GLY A 44 5.27 17.42 22.44
N GLY A 45 6.51 17.78 22.80
CA GLY A 45 6.83 18.42 24.10
C GLY A 45 7.23 19.89 24.08
N ALA A 46 7.63 20.46 22.94
CA ALA A 46 8.37 21.75 22.99
C ALA A 46 7.56 23.01 22.64
N ALA A 47 6.37 22.95 22.05
CA ALA A 47 5.73 24.16 21.53
C ALA A 47 4.26 24.41 21.92
N GLY A 48 3.60 23.58 22.73
CA GLY A 48 2.16 23.74 22.88
C GLY A 48 1.47 23.37 24.21
N GLY A 49 2.20 23.06 25.28
CA GLY A 49 1.57 22.85 26.61
C GLY A 49 0.63 21.64 26.69
N GLY A 50 0.69 20.71 25.75
CA GLY A 50 -0.05 19.45 25.75
C GLY A 50 0.61 18.39 26.64
N ALA A 51 -0.16 17.37 27.05
CA ALA A 51 0.37 16.22 27.76
C ALA A 51 1.45 15.53 26.92
N GLU A 52 2.51 15.03 27.56
CA GLU A 52 3.53 14.22 26.90
C GLU A 52 2.87 12.97 26.29
N ALA A 53 3.24 12.65 25.06
CA ALA A 53 2.76 11.53 24.29
C ALA A 53 3.91 10.59 23.96
N HIS A 54 3.71 9.28 24.07
CA HIS A 54 4.78 8.32 23.91
C HIS A 54 4.38 7.16 23.01
N GLN A 55 5.38 6.64 22.27
CA GLN A 55 5.27 5.42 21.49
C GLN A 55 6.48 4.51 21.73
N ALA A 56 6.22 3.23 21.93
CA ALA A 56 7.21 2.17 21.90
C ALA A 56 6.91 1.24 20.72
N VAL A 57 7.91 0.94 19.90
CA VAL A 57 7.76 0.06 18.74
C VAL A 57 8.98 -0.82 18.59
N TRP A 58 8.77 -2.11 18.28
CA TRP A 58 9.86 -3.01 17.95
C TRP A 58 9.47 -3.96 16.83
N TYR A 59 10.47 -4.37 16.07
CA TYR A 59 10.36 -5.33 14.98
C TYR A 59 11.46 -6.36 15.09
N VAL A 60 11.09 -7.61 14.80
CA VAL A 60 12.01 -8.75 14.72
C VAL A 60 11.97 -9.31 13.31
N ALA A 61 13.14 -9.50 12.72
CA ALA A 61 13.33 -10.20 11.46
C ALA A 61 14.04 -11.53 11.73
N ASP A 62 13.39 -12.64 11.43
CA ASP A 62 14.03 -13.98 11.40
C ASP A 62 14.55 -14.21 9.99
N ARG A 63 15.88 -14.27 9.85
CA ARG A 63 16.55 -14.41 8.56
C ARG A 63 16.26 -15.76 7.91
N SER A 64 16.32 -16.84 8.68
CA SER A 64 16.15 -18.21 8.20
C SER A 64 14.72 -18.48 7.76
N ALA A 65 13.74 -18.07 8.56
CA ALA A 65 12.33 -18.19 8.26
C ALA A 65 11.84 -17.15 7.23
N ARG A 66 12.62 -16.08 6.98
CA ARG A 66 12.25 -14.91 6.16
C ARG A 66 10.95 -14.26 6.64
N VAL A 67 10.81 -14.14 7.94
CA VAL A 67 9.62 -13.58 8.60
C VAL A 67 10.00 -12.32 9.34
N HIS A 68 9.17 -11.30 9.18
CA HIS A 68 9.24 -10.04 9.89
C HIS A 68 7.93 -9.84 10.65
N GLY A 69 8.02 -9.29 11.84
CA GLY A 69 6.85 -8.95 12.65
C GLY A 69 7.27 -8.10 13.83
N GLY A 70 6.32 -7.40 14.41
CA GLY A 70 6.61 -6.52 15.52
C GLY A 70 5.34 -6.00 16.17
N GLU A 71 5.54 -5.15 17.15
CA GLU A 71 4.48 -4.56 17.94
C GLU A 71 4.72 -3.07 18.13
N SER A 72 3.63 -2.33 18.22
CA SER A 72 3.62 -0.90 18.50
C SER A 72 2.67 -0.61 19.66
N TRP A 73 3.14 0.14 20.64
CA TRP A 73 2.41 0.51 21.82
C TRP A 73 2.41 2.03 21.99
N VAL A 74 1.24 2.61 22.15
CA VAL A 74 1.05 4.07 22.27
C VAL A 74 0.31 4.40 23.54
N ASP A 75 0.60 5.55 24.16
CA ASP A 75 -0.22 6.05 25.25
C ASP A 75 -1.42 6.87 24.73
N GLN A 76 -2.35 7.20 25.63
CA GLN A 76 -3.53 7.98 25.27
C GLN A 76 -3.16 9.36 24.71
N GLY A 77 -2.09 9.97 25.20
CA GLY A 77 -1.57 11.25 24.69
C GLY A 77 -1.18 11.17 23.22
N CYS A 78 -0.55 10.05 22.81
CA CYS A 78 -0.20 9.78 21.42
C CYS A 78 -1.46 9.64 20.55
N VAL A 79 -2.47 8.90 21.01
CA VAL A 79 -3.75 8.74 20.27
C VAL A 79 -4.42 10.10 20.08
N ASP A 80 -4.46 10.94 21.11
CA ASP A 80 -5.08 12.26 21.04
C ASP A 80 -4.30 13.21 20.12
N ALA A 81 -2.97 13.16 20.15
CA ALA A 81 -2.11 13.92 19.25
C ALA A 81 -2.32 13.50 17.77
N VAL A 82 -2.33 12.20 17.49
CA VAL A 82 -2.60 11.68 16.14
C VAL A 82 -4.00 12.09 15.67
N ARG A 83 -5.02 11.96 16.54
CA ARG A 83 -6.39 12.39 16.20
C ARG A 83 -6.45 13.88 15.85
N ALA A 84 -5.78 14.73 16.63
CA ALA A 84 -5.73 16.17 16.38
C ALA A 84 -5.04 16.49 15.05
N LEU A 85 -3.92 15.82 14.76
CA LEU A 85 -3.17 16.00 13.52
C LEU A 85 -3.95 15.54 12.29
N VAL A 86 -4.52 14.35 12.33
CA VAL A 86 -5.39 13.82 11.25
C VAL A 86 -6.60 14.72 11.04
N GLY A 87 -7.20 15.24 12.13
CA GLY A 87 -8.31 16.19 12.04
C GLY A 87 -7.95 17.53 11.40
N ALA A 88 -6.72 18.01 11.64
CA ALA A 88 -6.20 19.25 11.07
C ALA A 88 -5.63 19.08 9.65
N ASP A 89 -5.29 17.86 9.26
CA ASP A 89 -4.71 17.55 7.95
C ASP A 89 -5.70 17.88 6.83
N ARG A 90 -5.24 18.62 5.82
CA ARG A 90 -6.01 18.99 4.63
C ARG A 90 -5.41 18.40 3.36
N VAL A 91 -4.30 17.70 3.46
CA VAL A 91 -3.57 17.12 2.33
C VAL A 91 -4.02 15.68 2.09
N THR A 92 -4.19 14.89 3.14
CA THR A 92 -4.67 13.51 3.02
C THR A 92 -6.10 13.44 2.49
N ASP A 93 -6.36 12.52 1.58
CA ASP A 93 -7.68 12.25 0.99
C ASP A 93 -8.78 12.22 2.05
N PRO A 94 -9.87 13.00 1.88
CA PRO A 94 -10.92 13.13 2.89
C PRO A 94 -11.55 11.80 3.31
N ARG A 95 -11.57 10.80 2.42
CA ARG A 95 -12.16 9.46 2.67
C ARG A 95 -11.28 8.66 3.63
N VAL A 96 -9.96 8.66 3.38
CA VAL A 96 -8.98 8.00 4.27
C VAL A 96 -8.96 8.68 5.63
N ARG A 97 -8.90 10.02 5.64
CA ARG A 97 -8.92 10.81 6.86
C ARG A 97 -10.16 10.55 7.69
N ARG A 98 -11.35 10.54 7.08
CA ARG A 98 -12.61 10.23 7.75
C ARG A 98 -12.61 8.83 8.33
N ALA A 99 -12.21 7.82 7.55
CA ALA A 99 -12.19 6.43 8.00
C ALA A 99 -11.25 6.24 9.21
N LEU A 100 -10.08 6.88 9.21
CA LEU A 100 -9.14 6.84 10.33
C LEU A 100 -9.70 7.57 11.56
N LEU A 101 -10.26 8.77 11.40
CA LEU A 101 -10.89 9.52 12.48
C LEU A 101 -12.07 8.76 13.12
N ASP A 102 -12.92 8.15 12.29
CA ASP A 102 -14.04 7.33 12.77
C ASP A 102 -13.53 6.13 13.59
N THR A 103 -12.43 5.50 13.16
CA THR A 103 -11.78 4.40 13.88
C THR A 103 -11.25 4.87 15.25
N LEU A 104 -10.45 5.92 15.26
CA LEU A 104 -9.86 6.47 16.50
C LEU A 104 -10.91 7.02 17.47
N SER A 105 -12.02 7.60 16.95
CA SER A 105 -13.11 8.13 17.80
C SER A 105 -13.88 7.03 18.53
N GLN A 106 -13.83 5.80 18.04
CA GLN A 106 -14.42 4.62 18.70
C GLN A 106 -13.46 3.97 19.71
N GLY A 107 -12.29 4.57 19.97
CA GLY A 107 -11.27 4.01 20.85
C GLY A 107 -10.56 2.78 20.25
N ARG A 108 -10.66 2.56 18.93
CA ARG A 108 -9.99 1.48 18.22
C ARG A 108 -8.67 1.98 17.64
N LEU A 109 -7.63 1.17 17.73
CA LEU A 109 -6.33 1.42 17.10
C LEU A 109 -6.09 0.40 15.99
N PRO A 110 -5.70 0.83 14.79
CA PRO A 110 -5.30 -0.11 13.74
C PRO A 110 -4.05 -0.89 14.15
N GLU A 111 -4.12 -2.22 14.10
CA GLU A 111 -2.95 -3.08 14.33
C GLU A 111 -1.78 -2.68 13.42
N PRO A 112 -0.53 -2.74 13.92
CA PRO A 112 -0.08 -3.37 15.18
C PRO A 112 -0.15 -2.48 16.43
N ASP A 113 -0.79 -1.30 16.38
CA ASP A 113 -0.82 -0.38 17.52
C ASP A 113 -1.74 -0.86 18.63
N ARG A 114 -1.23 -0.76 19.87
CA ARG A 114 -1.94 -1.12 21.11
C ARG A 114 -1.81 0.00 22.13
N LEU A 115 -2.79 0.09 23.02
CA LEU A 115 -2.75 1.09 24.08
C LEU A 115 -1.87 0.60 25.25
N LEU A 116 -0.92 1.43 25.67
CA LEU A 116 -0.16 1.17 26.89
C LEU A 116 -1.08 1.11 28.09
N PRO A 117 -0.88 0.14 29.01
CA PRO A 117 -1.76 0.00 30.20
C PRO A 117 -1.67 1.21 31.14
N ARG A 118 -0.60 1.98 31.07
CA ARG A 118 -0.41 3.25 31.80
C ARG A 118 0.53 4.16 31.02
N ALA A 119 0.49 5.47 31.30
CA ALA A 119 1.40 6.45 30.72
C ALA A 119 2.88 6.09 30.98
N ALA A 120 3.72 6.32 29.99
CA ALA A 120 5.15 6.09 30.11
C ALA A 120 5.79 7.13 31.05
N ARG A 121 6.88 6.72 31.68
CA ARG A 121 7.75 7.59 32.48
C ARG A 121 9.17 7.51 31.91
N TRP A 122 9.73 8.68 31.62
CA TRP A 122 11.07 8.79 31.07
C TRP A 122 11.92 9.74 31.92
N ARG A 123 13.08 9.27 32.38
CA ARG A 123 14.16 10.04 32.98
C ARG A 123 15.44 9.82 32.19
N GLU A 124 16.24 10.84 32.01
CA GLU A 124 17.42 10.80 31.16
C GLU A 124 18.72 10.49 31.95
N ALA A 125 18.84 10.97 33.17
CA ALA A 125 20.01 10.80 33.99
C ALA A 125 19.65 10.37 35.43
N PRO A 126 19.93 9.11 35.83
CA PRO A 126 20.27 7.98 34.95
C PRO A 126 19.12 7.61 34.02
N LEU A 127 19.42 7.07 32.85
CA LEU A 127 18.41 6.63 31.90
C LEU A 127 17.49 5.58 32.57
N ASP A 128 16.23 5.94 32.74
CA ASP A 128 15.19 5.11 33.33
C ASP A 128 13.87 5.38 32.61
N LEU A 129 13.48 4.45 31.75
CA LEU A 129 12.26 4.47 30.98
C LEU A 129 11.40 3.31 31.41
N ASP A 130 10.16 3.60 31.83
CA ASP A 130 9.16 2.63 32.24
C ASP A 130 7.83 2.94 31.53
N ALA A 131 7.48 2.10 30.58
CA ALA A 131 6.20 2.16 29.88
C ALA A 131 5.29 1.00 30.34
N GLY A 132 4.94 1.00 31.61
CA GLY A 132 4.17 -0.06 32.24
C GLY A 132 4.96 -1.38 32.26
N ASP A 133 4.24 -2.48 32.21
CA ASP A 133 4.85 -3.80 32.15
C ASP A 133 5.28 -4.21 30.72
N VAL A 134 5.18 -3.27 29.77
CA VAL A 134 5.44 -3.52 28.34
C VAL A 134 6.89 -3.23 27.98
N VAL A 135 7.44 -2.07 28.38
CA VAL A 135 8.81 -1.66 28.07
C VAL A 135 9.53 -1.13 29.29
N LEU A 136 10.78 -1.60 29.46
CA LEU A 136 11.71 -1.10 30.46
C LEU A 136 13.07 -0.84 29.80
N VAL A 137 13.63 0.36 30.01
CA VAL A 137 15.05 0.65 29.70
C VAL A 137 15.67 1.26 30.95
N ARG A 138 16.73 0.61 31.47
CA ARG A 138 17.38 1.06 32.70
C ARG A 138 18.90 1.00 32.60
N GLY A 139 19.54 2.12 32.91
CA GLY A 139 20.99 2.21 33.04
C GLY A 139 21.50 1.48 34.31
N ASP A 140 22.63 0.82 34.22
CA ASP A 140 23.29 0.15 35.36
C ASP A 140 24.30 1.02 36.12
N GLY A 141 24.43 2.30 35.71
CA GLY A 141 25.38 3.24 36.29
C GLY A 141 26.87 3.06 35.87
N HIS A 142 27.17 2.01 35.08
CA HIS A 142 28.50 1.71 34.57
C HIS A 142 28.59 1.74 33.04
N GLY A 143 27.58 2.37 32.38
CA GLY A 143 27.49 2.48 30.92
C GLY A 143 26.76 1.31 30.26
N GLY A 144 26.30 0.33 31.02
CA GLY A 144 25.44 -0.74 30.53
C GLY A 144 23.95 -0.39 30.62
N LEU A 145 23.14 -1.06 29.81
CA LEU A 145 21.68 -0.90 29.80
C LEU A 145 21.00 -2.28 29.92
N LEU A 146 19.90 -2.33 30.66
CA LEU A 146 18.93 -3.39 30.57
C LEU A 146 17.77 -2.87 29.70
N VAL A 147 17.44 -3.57 28.60
CA VAL A 147 16.31 -3.26 27.75
C VAL A 147 15.38 -4.46 27.71
N GLU A 148 14.14 -4.25 28.04
CA GLU A 148 13.11 -5.29 28.07
C GLU A 148 11.86 -4.80 27.35
N ALA A 149 11.29 -5.62 26.48
CA ALA A 149 9.99 -5.41 25.87
C ALA A 149 9.19 -6.71 25.89
N ARG A 150 7.89 -6.60 26.19
CA ARG A 150 6.94 -7.70 26.32
C ARG A 150 5.72 -7.41 25.48
N GLY A 151 5.53 -8.21 24.44
CA GLY A 151 4.34 -8.18 23.61
C GLY A 151 3.70 -9.55 23.52
N GLU A 152 2.67 -9.66 22.69
CA GLU A 152 1.91 -10.90 22.52
C GLU A 152 2.64 -11.88 21.59
N GLU A 153 3.16 -11.40 20.46
CA GLU A 153 3.86 -12.22 19.46
C GLU A 153 5.36 -12.13 19.56
N SER A 154 5.87 -11.03 20.13
CA SER A 154 7.30 -10.79 20.24
C SER A 154 7.68 -10.08 21.52
N GLY A 155 8.89 -10.33 22.01
CA GLY A 155 9.45 -9.65 23.16
C GLY A 155 10.91 -10.01 23.34
N PHE A 156 11.60 -9.25 24.17
CA PHE A 156 13.01 -9.50 24.44
C PHE A 156 13.42 -8.95 25.79
N ARG A 157 14.49 -9.54 26.33
CA ARG A 157 15.21 -9.03 27.49
C ARG A 157 16.68 -9.10 27.22
N LEU A 158 17.31 -7.95 26.99
CA LEU A 158 18.70 -7.83 26.61
C LEU A 158 19.46 -6.99 27.63
N ARG A 159 20.65 -7.48 28.00
CA ARG A 159 21.67 -6.66 28.64
C ARG A 159 22.61 -6.15 27.57
N LEU A 160 22.79 -4.85 27.54
CA LEU A 160 23.63 -4.14 26.59
C LEU A 160 24.87 -3.63 27.33
N SER A 161 26.03 -3.75 26.71
CA SER A 161 27.31 -3.29 27.26
C SER A 161 28.14 -2.62 26.18
N PRO A 162 29.00 -1.66 26.53
CA PRO A 162 30.03 -1.17 25.61
C PRO A 162 30.90 -2.34 25.10
N PRO A 163 31.45 -2.26 23.88
CA PRO A 163 32.37 -3.28 23.35
C PRO A 163 33.54 -3.52 24.28
N GLY A 164 33.94 -4.81 24.49
CA GLY A 164 34.93 -5.23 25.48
C GLY A 164 36.41 -4.88 25.17
N ASP A 165 36.67 -4.20 24.07
CA ASP A 165 38.01 -3.80 23.62
C ASP A 165 38.54 -2.48 24.24
N GLY A 166 37.95 -2.06 25.38
CA GLY A 166 38.43 -0.89 26.15
C GLY A 166 38.14 0.46 25.53
N GLY A 167 37.41 0.46 24.44
CA GLY A 167 36.93 1.70 23.78
C GLY A 167 35.83 2.34 24.60
N ARG A 168 35.98 3.62 24.94
CA ARG A 168 34.83 4.46 25.38
C ARG A 168 33.72 4.33 24.37
N PRO A 169 32.42 4.41 24.79
CA PRO A 169 31.32 4.50 23.85
C PRO A 169 31.67 5.55 22.80
N ARG A 170 31.77 5.14 21.53
CA ARG A 170 32.10 6.08 20.46
C ARG A 170 30.82 6.85 20.16
N GLU A 171 30.66 8.02 20.76
CA GLU A 171 29.58 8.92 20.46
C GLU A 171 29.80 9.51 19.07
N HIS A 172 28.93 9.18 18.15
CA HIS A 172 28.94 9.74 16.81
C HIS A 172 27.83 10.79 16.69
N VAL A 173 28.22 12.05 16.72
CA VAL A 173 27.31 13.17 16.48
C VAL A 173 27.24 13.41 14.97
N GLY A 174 26.13 13.09 14.35
CA GLY A 174 25.85 13.40 12.94
C GLY A 174 24.99 14.64 12.84
N THR A 175 25.55 15.79 12.44
CA THR A 175 24.75 16.91 11.99
C THR A 175 24.65 16.83 10.47
N ALA A 176 23.51 16.43 9.93
CA ALA A 176 23.24 16.62 8.52
C ALA A 176 22.85 18.08 8.28
N ARG A 177 23.83 18.95 8.10
CA ARG A 177 23.60 20.27 7.47
C ARG A 177 23.43 19.99 5.98
N ALA A 178 22.27 20.28 5.42
CA ALA A 178 22.15 20.40 3.98
C ALA A 178 23.07 21.55 3.52
N SER A 179 24.18 21.22 2.84
CA SER A 179 25.01 22.22 2.22
C SER A 179 24.27 22.81 1.02
N THR A 180 23.95 24.09 1.08
CA THR A 180 23.34 24.88 0.00
C THR A 180 24.34 25.37 -1.04
N ASP A 181 25.51 24.74 -1.19
CA ASP A 181 26.54 25.17 -2.12
C ASP A 181 26.71 24.17 -3.29
N ALA A 182 25.76 24.18 -4.21
CA ALA A 182 26.02 23.84 -5.62
C ALA A 182 24.92 24.43 -6.51
N ALA A 183 25.27 25.49 -7.24
CA ALA A 183 24.55 26.20 -8.29
C ALA A 183 23.56 27.29 -7.83
N GLY A 184 24.06 28.52 -7.87
CA GLY A 184 23.43 29.81 -7.75
C GLY A 184 22.02 29.95 -8.33
N ALA A 185 21.07 30.04 -7.44
CA ALA A 185 19.82 30.81 -7.46
C ALA A 185 19.01 30.44 -6.21
N ALA A 186 19.41 30.92 -5.04
CA ALA A 186 18.65 30.78 -3.81
C ALA A 186 17.62 31.90 -3.71
N SER A 187 16.34 31.55 -3.62
CA SER A 187 15.31 32.42 -3.07
C SER A 187 15.52 32.54 -1.55
N PRO A 188 15.53 33.78 -0.94
CA PRO A 188 15.96 33.95 0.44
C PRO A 188 14.98 33.51 1.55
N GLU A 189 13.94 32.75 1.27
CA GLU A 189 12.87 32.40 2.23
C GLU A 189 12.61 30.90 2.42
N ALA A 190 13.53 30.02 2.04
CA ALA A 190 13.35 28.60 2.31
C ALA A 190 13.86 28.24 3.71
N PRO A 191 13.02 27.91 4.71
CA PRO A 191 13.49 27.37 5.98
C PRO A 191 14.24 26.08 5.72
N VAL A 192 15.47 26.01 6.23
CA VAL A 192 16.30 24.80 6.21
C VAL A 192 15.61 23.78 7.13
N LEU A 193 15.15 22.65 6.59
CA LEU A 193 14.77 21.50 7.41
C LEU A 193 16.07 21.01 8.09
N GLU A 194 16.22 21.32 9.36
CA GLU A 194 17.29 20.72 10.15
C GLU A 194 16.99 19.24 10.30
N ALA A 195 17.85 18.40 9.75
CA ALA A 195 17.79 16.97 10.01
C ALA A 195 18.02 16.74 11.52
N PRO A 196 17.31 15.76 12.14
CA PRO A 196 17.49 15.50 13.56
C PRO A 196 18.95 15.18 13.87
N VAL A 197 19.47 15.79 14.94
CA VAL A 197 20.81 15.46 15.45
C VAL A 197 20.79 14.04 15.97
N LEU A 198 21.66 13.19 15.44
CA LEU A 198 21.76 11.77 15.81
C LEU A 198 23.06 11.56 16.60
N GLU A 199 22.93 11.11 17.84
CA GLU A 199 24.05 10.56 18.61
C GLU A 199 23.95 9.04 18.57
N ALA A 200 25.03 8.35 18.30
CA ALA A 200 25.02 6.91 18.19
C ALA A 200 26.22 6.26 18.86
N ALA A 201 25.99 5.15 19.54
CA ALA A 201 27.00 4.32 20.18
C ALA A 201 26.86 2.86 19.76
N SER A 202 28.01 2.19 19.59
CA SER A 202 28.06 0.74 19.38
C SER A 202 27.90 -0.01 20.68
N LEU A 203 27.11 -1.08 20.69
CA LEU A 203 26.85 -1.91 21.87
C LEU A 203 26.93 -3.41 21.53
N GLU A 204 27.30 -4.21 22.52
CA GLU A 204 27.09 -5.64 22.52
C GLU A 204 25.82 -5.98 23.30
N ALA A 205 25.10 -6.98 22.83
CA ALA A 205 23.84 -7.43 23.42
C ALA A 205 23.92 -8.91 23.79
N ALA A 206 23.37 -9.27 24.94
CA ALA A 206 23.16 -10.66 25.34
C ALA A 206 21.86 -10.81 26.12
N GLY A 207 21.10 -11.87 25.85
CA GLY A 207 19.86 -12.11 26.57
C GLY A 207 18.93 -13.12 25.92
N VAL A 208 17.64 -12.85 25.95
CA VAL A 208 16.60 -13.72 25.41
C VAL A 208 15.71 -12.93 24.47
N LEU A 209 15.40 -13.52 23.32
CA LEU A 209 14.45 -13.06 22.34
C LEU A 209 13.28 -14.05 22.26
N HIS A 210 12.05 -13.54 22.28
CA HIS A 210 10.84 -14.30 22.04
C HIS A 210 10.22 -13.82 20.73
N PHE A 211 9.92 -14.72 19.82
CA PHE A 211 9.29 -14.37 18.55
C PHE A 211 8.44 -15.54 18.04
N ARG A 212 7.16 -15.28 17.81
CA ARG A 212 6.18 -16.25 17.29
C ARG A 212 6.21 -17.62 18.01
N GLY A 213 6.15 -17.57 19.34
CA GLY A 213 6.13 -18.76 20.19
C GLY A 213 7.47 -19.48 20.37
N ARG A 214 8.55 -18.97 19.76
CA ARG A 214 9.93 -19.47 19.96
C ARG A 214 10.67 -18.57 20.92
N SER A 215 11.60 -19.17 21.71
CA SER A 215 12.51 -18.44 22.57
C SER A 215 13.94 -18.80 22.20
N ALA A 216 14.76 -17.80 21.98
CA ALA A 216 16.17 -17.93 21.62
C ALA A 216 17.07 -17.23 22.65
N ARG A 217 18.20 -17.87 23.01
CA ARG A 217 19.26 -17.22 23.78
C ARG A 217 20.23 -16.56 22.83
N VAL A 218 20.17 -15.24 22.78
CA VAL A 218 20.85 -14.49 21.74
C VAL A 218 22.02 -13.70 22.29
N THR A 219 23.04 -13.58 21.44
CA THR A 219 24.13 -12.61 21.59
C THR A 219 24.29 -11.84 20.27
N GLY A 220 24.83 -10.63 20.32
CA GLY A 220 25.01 -9.88 19.09
C GLY A 220 25.60 -8.51 19.30
N ARG A 221 25.63 -7.76 18.21
CA ARG A 221 26.14 -6.37 18.16
C ARG A 221 25.15 -5.48 17.44
N GLY A 222 25.17 -4.20 17.81
CA GLY A 222 24.30 -3.22 17.19
C GLY A 222 24.60 -1.80 17.65
N TRP A 223 23.62 -0.95 17.51
CA TRP A 223 23.72 0.48 17.79
C TRP A 223 22.62 0.92 18.72
N HIS A 224 22.94 1.89 19.55
CA HIS A 224 22.01 2.74 20.25
C HIS A 224 22.07 4.13 19.62
N GLU A 225 20.94 4.70 19.27
CA GLU A 225 20.81 6.03 18.66
C GLU A 225 19.91 6.92 19.52
N ARG A 226 20.30 8.17 19.67
CA ARG A 226 19.46 9.24 20.23
C ARG A 226 19.20 10.29 19.16
N ALA A 227 17.94 10.63 18.96
CA ALA A 227 17.56 11.69 18.04
C ALA A 227 16.95 12.86 18.81
N PHE A 228 17.37 14.07 18.46
CA PHE A 228 16.93 15.31 19.06
C PHE A 228 16.28 16.19 17.98
N GLY A 229 15.14 16.77 18.28
CA GLY A 229 14.43 17.66 17.37
C GLY A 229 13.99 16.95 16.10
N GLY A 230 12.76 16.73 15.94
CA GLY A 230 12.19 16.16 14.74
C GLY A 230 10.74 15.79 14.99
N ASP A 231 9.85 16.26 14.15
CA ASP A 231 8.48 15.81 14.17
C ASP A 231 8.48 14.34 13.74
N ILE A 232 8.07 13.47 14.65
CA ILE A 232 7.85 12.03 14.38
C ILE A 232 6.67 11.85 13.41
N LEU A 233 5.86 12.89 13.28
CA LEU A 233 4.73 12.98 12.36
C LEU A 233 5.11 13.82 11.15
N PRO A 234 4.59 13.54 9.96
CA PRO A 234 4.97 14.28 8.75
C PRO A 234 4.78 15.77 8.90
N ALA A 235 5.75 16.53 8.42
CA ALA A 235 5.79 17.99 8.51
C ALA A 235 4.50 18.64 7.99
N ARG A 236 4.00 19.66 8.70
CA ARG A 236 2.76 20.38 8.40
C ARG A 236 2.76 21.17 7.09
N ASP A 237 3.91 21.42 6.50
CA ASP A 237 4.12 22.41 5.45
C ASP A 237 4.17 21.85 4.01
N GLY A 238 3.77 20.60 3.80
CA GLY A 238 3.62 20.05 2.44
C GLY A 238 4.92 19.73 1.72
N ARG A 239 6.08 19.77 2.39
CA ARG A 239 7.36 19.42 1.77
C ARG A 239 7.61 17.93 1.80
N ASP A 240 8.29 17.43 0.78
CA ASP A 240 8.69 16.04 0.63
C ASP A 240 9.55 15.62 1.83
N ALA A 241 8.94 14.87 2.76
CA ALA A 241 9.58 14.37 3.97
C ALA A 241 10.22 13.00 3.76
N SER A 242 10.36 12.54 2.52
CA SER A 242 10.98 11.25 2.20
C SER A 242 12.47 11.27 2.50
N TRP A 243 12.97 10.14 2.99
CA TRP A 243 14.40 9.96 3.22
C TRP A 243 14.81 8.50 3.09
N SER A 244 16.10 8.27 2.84
CA SER A 244 16.68 6.94 2.82
C SER A 244 17.99 6.94 3.61
N ARG A 245 18.25 5.88 4.36
CA ARG A 245 19.46 5.73 5.17
C ARG A 245 20.01 4.32 5.07
N ALA A 246 21.32 4.21 4.84
CA ALA A 246 22.06 2.96 5.03
C ALA A 246 23.00 3.11 6.22
N ARG A 247 22.99 2.18 7.15
CA ARG A 247 23.96 2.07 8.22
C ARG A 247 24.60 0.70 8.22
N VAL A 248 25.92 0.66 8.07
CA VAL A 248 26.65 -0.59 7.85
C VAL A 248 27.90 -0.63 8.72
N ARG A 249 28.15 -1.77 9.35
CA ARG A 249 29.44 -2.13 9.96
C ARG A 249 30.18 -3.08 9.04
N LEU A 250 31.40 -2.72 8.66
CA LEU A 250 32.27 -3.50 7.81
C LEU A 250 33.17 -4.45 8.63
N ASP A 251 33.61 -5.52 8.01
CA ASP A 251 34.49 -6.55 8.60
C ASP A 251 35.91 -6.03 8.87
N ASN A 252 36.31 -4.95 8.19
CA ASN A 252 37.56 -4.25 8.45
C ASN A 252 37.48 -3.24 9.61
N GLY A 253 36.35 -3.22 10.34
CA GLY A 253 36.13 -2.38 11.52
C GLY A 253 35.63 -0.95 11.22
N TRP A 254 35.46 -0.57 9.98
CA TRP A 254 34.83 0.70 9.62
C TRP A 254 33.31 0.67 9.84
N GLU A 255 32.75 1.78 10.25
CA GLU A 255 31.30 2.01 10.31
C GLU A 255 30.91 3.12 9.34
N LEU A 256 29.84 2.87 8.57
CA LEU A 256 29.31 3.78 7.57
C LEU A 256 27.86 4.13 7.92
N ALA A 257 27.53 5.41 7.90
CA ALA A 257 26.17 5.92 7.86
C ALA A 257 26.00 6.84 6.66
N VAL A 258 25.08 6.51 5.77
CA VAL A 258 24.76 7.34 4.59
C VAL A 258 23.31 7.77 4.69
N HIS A 259 23.06 9.06 4.48
CA HIS A 259 21.74 9.64 4.56
C HIS A 259 21.42 10.48 3.31
N ARG A 260 20.19 10.36 2.83
CA ARG A 260 19.64 11.15 1.73
C ARG A 260 18.27 11.69 2.15
N THR A 261 18.05 12.99 1.98
CA THR A 261 16.74 13.63 2.16
C THR A 261 16.18 14.04 0.80
N GLY A 262 14.88 13.87 0.61
CA GLY A 262 14.19 14.21 -0.63
C GLY A 262 14.47 13.25 -1.78
N GLY A 263 13.71 13.40 -2.86
CA GLY A 263 13.87 12.63 -4.07
C GLY A 263 13.23 11.25 -3.96
N ALA A 264 11.91 11.20 -4.11
CA ALA A 264 11.28 9.97 -4.53
C ALA A 264 11.92 9.49 -5.84
N ASP A 265 12.18 8.18 -5.96
CA ASP A 265 12.49 7.59 -7.25
C ASP A 265 11.39 8.01 -8.25
N ALA A 266 11.76 8.20 -9.52
CA ALA A 266 10.79 8.61 -10.52
C ALA A 266 9.55 7.70 -10.50
N PRO A 267 8.35 8.19 -10.88
CA PRO A 267 7.10 7.43 -10.81
C PRO A 267 7.13 6.09 -11.56
N ASP A 268 8.09 5.90 -12.44
CA ASP A 268 8.35 4.68 -13.20
C ASP A 268 9.30 3.70 -12.48
N GLY A 269 9.75 4.03 -11.26
CA GLY A 269 10.68 3.22 -10.48
C GLY A 269 12.14 3.32 -10.95
N THR A 270 12.47 4.26 -11.84
CA THR A 270 13.87 4.52 -12.22
C THR A 270 14.61 5.18 -11.05
N PRO A 271 15.72 4.58 -10.58
CA PRO A 271 16.48 5.14 -9.47
C PRO A 271 17.12 6.46 -9.88
N ALA A 272 16.72 7.56 -9.23
CA ALA A 272 17.48 8.81 -9.34
C ALA A 272 18.79 8.64 -8.58
N ALA A 273 19.93 8.89 -9.23
CA ALA A 273 21.21 9.05 -8.55
C ALA A 273 21.18 10.42 -7.85
N CYS A 274 20.75 10.45 -6.59
CA CYS A 274 20.69 11.67 -5.79
C CYS A 274 21.89 11.75 -4.88
N GLY A 275 22.42 12.97 -4.69
CA GLY A 275 23.49 13.26 -3.72
C GLY A 275 23.06 12.86 -2.31
N ALA A 276 23.96 12.23 -1.59
CA ALA A 276 23.82 11.84 -0.20
C ALA A 276 25.04 12.28 0.58
N THR A 277 24.94 12.31 1.90
CA THR A 277 26.08 12.53 2.79
C THR A 277 26.42 11.24 3.51
N ALA A 278 27.68 10.86 3.49
CA ALA A 278 28.23 9.73 4.22
C ALA A 278 29.04 10.21 5.42
N VAL A 279 28.86 9.55 6.55
CA VAL A 279 29.71 9.67 7.72
C VAL A 279 30.36 8.30 7.95
N LEU A 280 31.68 8.26 7.94
CA LEU A 280 32.45 7.05 8.18
C LEU A 280 33.26 7.20 9.46
N SER A 281 33.36 6.12 10.21
CA SER A 281 34.20 6.05 11.40
C SER A 281 35.21 4.91 11.24
N SER A 282 36.49 5.23 11.39
CA SER A 282 37.56 4.25 11.32
C SER A 282 37.59 3.37 12.57
N PRO A 283 38.29 2.23 12.55
CA PRO A 283 38.54 1.41 13.74
C PRO A 283 39.23 2.18 14.89
N ASP A 284 40.07 3.17 14.53
CA ASP A 284 40.80 4.02 15.50
C ASP A 284 39.97 5.20 16.03
N GLY A 285 38.73 5.36 15.54
CA GLY A 285 37.80 6.40 15.97
C GLY A 285 37.90 7.72 15.20
N GLU A 286 38.71 7.77 14.14
CA GLU A 286 38.72 8.94 13.23
C GLU A 286 37.39 8.98 12.46
N ARG A 287 36.84 10.19 12.33
CA ARG A 287 35.59 10.43 11.64
C ARG A 287 35.82 11.21 10.34
N VAL A 288 35.22 10.71 9.26
CA VAL A 288 35.27 11.33 7.94
C VAL A 288 33.84 11.57 7.46
N GLU A 289 33.54 12.82 7.07
CA GLU A 289 32.31 13.18 6.40
C GLU A 289 32.62 13.47 4.93
N ALA A 290 31.83 12.87 4.03
CA ALA A 290 32.08 12.94 2.59
C ALA A 290 30.77 12.91 1.79
N PRO A 291 30.76 13.53 0.61
CA PRO A 291 29.71 13.32 -0.38
C PRO A 291 29.64 11.85 -0.78
N ALA A 292 28.42 11.36 -0.95
CA ALA A 292 28.13 10.00 -1.38
C ALA A 292 27.05 9.98 -2.47
N THR A 293 26.96 8.87 -3.19
CA THR A 293 25.80 8.54 -4.00
C THR A 293 25.07 7.34 -3.41
N LEU A 294 23.75 7.36 -3.53
CA LEU A 294 22.88 6.33 -3.01
C LEU A 294 21.85 6.00 -4.10
N ARG A 295 21.93 4.76 -4.64
CA ARG A 295 21.09 4.30 -5.73
C ARG A 295 20.30 3.07 -5.32
N GLY A 296 18.97 3.21 -5.26
CA GLY A 296 18.05 2.11 -4.97
C GLY A 296 17.99 1.08 -6.11
N LEU A 297 17.89 -0.20 -5.75
CA LEU A 297 17.82 -1.33 -6.68
C LEU A 297 16.78 -2.35 -6.21
N ARG A 298 16.34 -3.23 -7.12
CA ARG A 298 15.41 -4.34 -6.82
C ARG A 298 14.12 -3.86 -6.14
N PRO A 299 13.28 -3.10 -6.86
CA PRO A 299 12.04 -2.57 -6.28
C PRO A 299 11.10 -3.70 -5.86
N TRP A 300 10.52 -3.55 -4.67
CA TRP A 300 9.46 -4.39 -4.13
C TRP A 300 8.31 -3.50 -3.69
N THR A 301 7.10 -3.80 -4.14
CA THR A 301 5.89 -3.07 -3.74
C THR A 301 5.17 -3.86 -2.65
N SER A 302 4.94 -3.23 -1.51
CA SER A 302 4.11 -3.77 -0.43
C SER A 302 2.67 -3.91 -0.88
N LEU A 303 2.00 -5.00 -0.49
CA LEU A 303 0.56 -5.17 -0.72
C LEU A 303 -0.27 -4.43 0.33
N THR A 304 0.28 -4.22 1.51
CA THR A 304 -0.38 -3.54 2.64
C THR A 304 -0.46 -2.03 2.43
N THR A 305 0.67 -1.40 2.07
CA THR A 305 0.75 0.06 1.96
C THR A 305 0.80 0.58 0.53
N LEU A 306 0.99 -0.30 -0.44
CA LEU A 306 1.23 0.00 -1.86
C LEU A 306 2.45 0.90 -2.10
N ASN A 307 3.34 1.02 -1.13
CA ASN A 307 4.63 1.66 -1.32
C ASN A 307 5.60 0.75 -2.06
N THR A 308 6.44 1.34 -2.88
CA THR A 308 7.53 0.63 -3.53
C THR A 308 8.85 1.00 -2.86
N TYR A 309 9.55 -0.02 -2.38
CA TYR A 309 10.84 0.11 -1.69
C TYR A 309 11.95 -0.54 -2.51
N PRO A 310 13.12 0.11 -2.66
CA PRO A 310 14.31 -0.58 -3.11
C PRO A 310 14.80 -1.55 -2.03
N THR A 311 14.90 -2.83 -2.34
CA THR A 311 15.38 -3.87 -1.41
C THR A 311 16.87 -4.11 -1.49
N ALA A 312 17.56 -3.39 -2.36
CA ALA A 312 19.01 -3.29 -2.39
C ALA A 312 19.41 -1.85 -2.74
N CYS A 313 20.63 -1.46 -2.37
CA CYS A 313 21.14 -0.13 -2.61
C CYS A 313 22.63 -0.17 -2.91
N ASP A 314 23.05 0.52 -3.98
CA ASP A 314 24.46 0.82 -4.22
C ASP A 314 24.83 2.14 -3.53
N VAL A 315 25.92 2.10 -2.76
CA VAL A 315 26.51 3.23 -2.06
C VAL A 315 27.91 3.45 -2.59
N GLU A 316 28.20 4.67 -3.03
CA GLU A 316 29.56 5.06 -3.45
C GLU A 316 30.04 6.26 -2.63
N VAL A 317 31.25 6.17 -2.08
CA VAL A 317 31.93 7.26 -1.38
C VAL A 317 33.30 7.45 -2.04
N PRO A 318 33.42 8.35 -3.02
CA PRO A 318 34.63 8.51 -3.83
C PRO A 318 35.89 8.82 -3.00
N LEU A 319 35.76 9.60 -1.93
CA LEU A 319 36.88 10.01 -1.07
C LEU A 319 37.67 8.79 -0.49
N LEU A 320 37.00 7.66 -0.28
CA LEU A 320 37.61 6.46 0.31
C LEU A 320 37.67 5.29 -0.70
N ASP A 321 37.42 5.57 -1.99
CA ASP A 321 37.23 4.53 -3.03
C ASP A 321 36.34 3.39 -2.51
N LEU A 322 35.25 3.79 -1.83
CA LEU A 322 34.26 2.84 -1.30
C LEU A 322 33.13 2.64 -2.31
N ARG A 323 32.90 1.41 -2.68
CA ARG A 323 31.75 0.95 -3.45
C ARG A 323 31.13 -0.22 -2.72
N LEU A 324 29.89 -0.08 -2.32
CA LEU A 324 29.22 -1.05 -1.47
C LEU A 324 27.81 -1.32 -2.00
N ARG A 325 27.41 -2.57 -2.07
CA ARG A 325 26.03 -2.98 -2.28
C ARG A 325 25.45 -3.48 -0.98
N THR A 326 24.38 -2.86 -0.50
CA THR A 326 23.57 -3.37 0.60
C THR A 326 22.38 -4.12 0.02
N THR A 327 22.04 -5.28 0.59
CA THR A 327 20.90 -6.09 0.17
C THR A 327 20.13 -6.53 1.41
N ALA A 328 18.85 -6.17 1.47
CA ALA A 328 17.94 -6.61 2.54
C ALA A 328 17.90 -8.14 2.62
N TRP A 329 17.86 -8.70 3.81
CA TRP A 329 17.77 -10.16 4.02
C TRP A 329 16.59 -10.77 3.26
N PHE A 330 15.48 -10.06 3.24
CA PHE A 330 14.31 -10.33 2.41
C PHE A 330 13.50 -9.04 2.22
N PRO A 331 12.65 -8.91 1.19
CA PRO A 331 11.99 -7.65 0.87
C PRO A 331 11.05 -7.14 1.96
N ARG A 332 10.33 -8.04 2.62
CA ARG A 332 9.21 -7.75 3.49
C ARG A 332 9.63 -7.43 4.93
N GLN A 333 10.32 -6.31 5.11
CA GLN A 333 10.69 -5.78 6.42
C GLN A 333 10.10 -4.36 6.59
N GLU A 334 8.80 -4.24 6.27
CA GLU A 334 8.05 -3.00 6.40
C GLU A 334 7.48 -2.85 7.81
N ALA A 335 7.51 -1.64 8.32
CA ALA A 335 6.96 -1.23 9.60
C ALA A 335 5.80 -0.27 9.39
N VAL A 336 4.64 -0.58 9.99
CA VAL A 336 3.42 0.25 9.93
C VAL A 336 3.00 0.59 11.36
N SER A 337 2.55 1.82 11.61
CA SER A 337 1.99 2.24 12.88
C SER A 337 1.07 3.44 12.69
N VAL A 338 0.27 3.77 13.70
CA VAL A 338 -0.64 4.94 13.65
C VAL A 338 0.10 6.27 13.47
N THR A 339 1.38 6.33 13.85
CA THR A 339 2.28 7.47 13.64
C THR A 339 2.98 7.44 12.28
N ALA A 340 2.95 6.29 11.59
CA ALA A 340 3.45 6.11 10.23
C ALA A 340 2.48 5.19 9.46
N PRO A 341 1.25 5.63 9.20
CA PRO A 341 0.18 4.77 8.69
C PRO A 341 0.43 4.27 7.27
N SER A 342 1.25 4.97 6.52
CA SER A 342 1.63 4.54 5.16
C SER A 342 2.92 3.71 5.14
N GLY A 343 3.48 3.35 6.30
CA GLY A 343 4.60 2.43 6.42
C GLY A 343 5.98 3.01 6.08
N ARG A 344 7.01 2.28 6.50
CA ARG A 344 8.42 2.53 6.18
C ARG A 344 9.17 1.20 6.10
N LEU A 345 10.22 1.13 5.29
CA LEU A 345 11.12 -0.01 5.28
C LEU A 345 12.19 0.15 6.36
N GLU A 346 12.34 -0.85 7.24
CA GLU A 346 13.41 -0.95 8.23
C GLU A 346 14.08 -2.33 8.10
N ALA A 347 14.90 -2.48 7.06
CA ALA A 347 15.40 -3.78 6.66
C ALA A 347 16.82 -4.05 7.22
N HIS A 348 16.99 -5.19 7.92
CA HIS A 348 18.30 -5.76 8.12
C HIS A 348 18.88 -6.21 6.78
N ALA A 349 20.15 -5.88 6.54
CA ALA A 349 20.80 -6.04 5.26
C ALA A 349 22.24 -6.55 5.41
N ASP A 350 22.68 -7.33 4.44
CA ASP A 350 24.09 -7.63 4.23
C ASP A 350 24.69 -6.60 3.26
N ALA A 351 26.00 -6.37 3.40
CA ALA A 351 26.73 -5.47 2.55
C ALA A 351 27.97 -6.14 1.99
N GLU A 352 28.27 -5.91 0.73
CA GLU A 352 29.47 -6.41 0.06
C GLU A 352 29.99 -5.40 -0.94
N GLY A 353 31.30 -5.34 -1.13
CA GLY A 353 31.92 -4.42 -2.07
C GLY A 353 33.43 -4.28 -1.90
N THR A 354 33.95 -3.07 -2.18
CA THR A 354 35.36 -2.74 -2.09
C THR A 354 35.61 -1.43 -1.39
N MET A 355 36.70 -1.31 -0.64
CA MET A 355 37.19 -0.07 -0.04
C MET A 355 38.70 0.02 -0.28
N GLY A 356 39.15 1.10 -0.96
CA GLY A 356 40.54 1.25 -1.36
C GLY A 356 41.02 0.06 -2.23
N GLY A 357 40.19 -0.44 -3.11
CA GLY A 357 40.46 -1.60 -3.98
C GLY A 357 40.47 -2.97 -3.25
N ARG A 358 40.22 -3.04 -1.94
CA ARG A 358 40.18 -4.30 -1.18
C ARG A 358 38.74 -4.75 -0.95
N PRO A 359 38.42 -6.06 -1.08
CA PRO A 359 37.10 -6.55 -0.75
C PRO A 359 36.72 -6.29 0.70
N VAL A 360 35.48 -5.89 0.93
CA VAL A 360 34.89 -5.69 2.26
C VAL A 360 33.50 -6.29 2.30
N ARG A 361 33.12 -6.81 3.47
CA ARG A 361 31.77 -7.30 3.77
C ARG A 361 31.28 -6.64 5.04
N GLY A 362 29.96 -6.63 5.19
CA GLY A 362 29.37 -6.05 6.38
C GLY A 362 27.91 -6.42 6.55
N HIS A 363 27.33 -5.87 7.59
CA HIS A 363 25.91 -5.98 7.86
C HIS A 363 25.39 -4.66 8.45
N GLY A 364 24.11 -4.43 8.29
CA GLY A 364 23.53 -3.19 8.81
C GLY A 364 22.03 -3.10 8.60
N LEU A 365 21.56 -1.86 8.54
CA LEU A 365 20.19 -1.49 8.25
C LEU A 365 20.11 -0.70 6.96
N TRP A 366 19.11 -1.02 6.16
CA TRP A 366 18.65 -0.24 5.05
C TRP A 366 17.24 0.28 5.35
N GLU A 367 17.08 1.59 5.38
CA GLU A 367 15.86 2.25 5.79
C GLU A 367 15.38 3.19 4.69
N VAL A 368 14.08 3.13 4.43
CA VAL A 368 13.40 4.01 3.48
C VAL A 368 12.12 4.51 4.11
N PHE A 369 12.01 5.82 4.26
CA PHE A 369 10.80 6.50 4.64
C PHE A 369 10.23 7.19 3.40
N PRO A 370 9.21 6.63 2.77
CA PRO A 370 8.61 7.23 1.58
C PRO A 370 7.79 8.46 1.95
N ASP A 371 7.41 9.26 0.95
CA ASP A 371 6.35 10.23 1.17
C ASP A 371 5.05 9.47 1.44
N ASN A 372 4.59 9.60 2.66
CA ASN A 372 3.55 8.74 3.24
C ASN A 372 2.14 9.30 3.11
N ARG A 373 1.91 10.30 2.27
CA ARG A 373 0.61 10.93 2.15
C ARG A 373 -0.25 10.22 1.10
N ILE A 374 -1.47 9.91 1.49
CA ILE A 374 -2.51 9.46 0.57
C ILE A 374 -3.33 10.71 0.21
N GLU A 375 -2.80 11.53 -0.70
CA GLU A 375 -3.46 12.77 -1.14
C GLU A 375 -4.68 12.47 -2.01
N ASP A 376 -4.64 11.39 -2.73
CA ASP A 376 -5.70 10.90 -3.60
C ASP A 376 -5.85 9.38 -3.46
N PHE A 377 -7.01 8.93 -3.05
CA PHE A 377 -7.30 7.51 -2.81
C PHE A 377 -7.23 6.69 -4.10
N GLU A 378 -7.74 7.20 -5.20
CA GLU A 378 -7.72 6.49 -6.49
C GLU A 378 -6.29 6.31 -7.00
N ARG A 379 -5.49 7.38 -6.95
CA ARG A 379 -4.08 7.34 -7.31
C ARG A 379 -3.30 6.38 -6.42
N HIS A 380 -3.59 6.37 -5.11
CA HIS A 380 -2.95 5.44 -4.17
C HIS A 380 -3.27 3.98 -4.53
N VAL A 381 -4.55 3.62 -4.68
CA VAL A 381 -4.97 2.26 -5.05
C VAL A 381 -4.41 1.84 -6.41
N THR A 382 -4.25 2.79 -7.32
CA THR A 382 -3.66 2.55 -8.65
C THR A 382 -2.20 2.07 -8.57
N ARG A 383 -1.48 2.32 -7.47
CA ARG A 383 -0.10 1.80 -7.27
C ARG A 383 -0.04 0.27 -7.32
N ILE A 384 -1.13 -0.44 -7.04
CA ILE A 384 -1.21 -1.90 -7.20
C ILE A 384 -0.88 -2.38 -8.63
N ARG A 385 -0.98 -1.50 -9.62
CA ARG A 385 -0.65 -1.81 -11.04
C ARG A 385 0.77 -2.34 -11.22
N ALA A 386 1.73 -1.85 -10.45
CA ALA A 386 3.12 -2.31 -10.53
C ALA A 386 3.21 -3.80 -10.20
N VAL A 387 2.55 -4.22 -9.13
CA VAL A 387 2.46 -5.62 -8.71
C VAL A 387 1.68 -6.44 -9.75
N THR A 388 0.51 -5.94 -10.13
CA THR A 388 -0.37 -6.61 -11.11
C THR A 388 0.36 -6.87 -12.41
N ARG A 389 1.13 -5.90 -12.92
CA ARG A 389 1.93 -6.05 -14.15
C ARG A 389 3.00 -7.13 -13.99
N GLN A 390 3.75 -7.11 -12.88
CA GLN A 390 4.78 -8.12 -12.61
C GLN A 390 4.18 -9.55 -12.57
N GLU A 391 3.03 -9.72 -11.94
CA GLU A 391 2.38 -11.04 -11.86
C GLU A 391 1.72 -11.45 -13.19
N ILE A 392 1.19 -10.50 -13.97
CA ILE A 392 0.71 -10.76 -15.33
C ILE A 392 1.89 -11.20 -16.22
N ASP A 393 3.04 -10.54 -16.17
CA ASP A 393 4.22 -10.90 -16.96
C ASP A 393 4.74 -12.31 -16.65
N ARG A 394 4.52 -12.82 -15.44
CA ARG A 394 4.83 -14.20 -15.06
C ARG A 394 3.83 -15.23 -15.61
N LEU A 395 2.55 -14.85 -15.72
CA LEU A 395 1.49 -15.74 -16.20
C LEU A 395 1.35 -15.70 -17.74
N TYR A 396 1.57 -14.54 -18.32
CA TYR A 396 1.46 -14.22 -19.73
C TYR A 396 2.78 -13.54 -20.19
N PRO A 397 3.86 -14.30 -20.39
CA PRO A 397 5.18 -13.75 -20.69
C PRO A 397 5.20 -12.97 -22.01
N ALA A 398 6.11 -11.98 -22.11
CA ALA A 398 6.25 -11.17 -23.32
C ALA A 398 6.78 -11.96 -24.50
N GLU A 399 7.67 -12.91 -24.24
CA GLU A 399 8.25 -13.81 -25.22
C GLU A 399 7.68 -15.22 -25.05
N PRO A 400 7.62 -16.03 -26.11
CA PRO A 400 7.17 -17.42 -26.01
C PRO A 400 8.03 -18.21 -25.01
N ASP A 401 7.39 -18.72 -23.96
CA ASP A 401 8.00 -19.57 -22.95
C ASP A 401 7.25 -20.91 -22.87
N ALA A 402 7.94 -22.00 -23.23
CA ALA A 402 7.33 -23.32 -23.33
C ALA A 402 6.65 -23.76 -22.04
N ARG A 403 7.24 -23.48 -20.87
CA ARG A 403 6.64 -23.84 -19.58
C ARG A 403 5.36 -23.06 -19.33
N SER A 404 5.40 -21.75 -19.49
CA SER A 404 4.23 -20.89 -19.26
C SER A 404 3.10 -21.20 -20.24
N LEU A 405 3.40 -21.52 -21.50
CA LEU A 405 2.41 -21.85 -22.51
C LEU A 405 1.79 -23.24 -22.31
N THR A 406 2.58 -24.25 -21.89
CA THR A 406 2.04 -25.56 -21.50
C THR A 406 1.12 -25.47 -20.29
N GLU A 407 1.49 -24.66 -19.27
CA GLU A 407 0.62 -24.38 -18.12
C GLU A 407 -0.65 -23.62 -18.55
N LEU A 408 -0.54 -22.65 -19.47
CA LEU A 408 -1.70 -21.91 -19.97
C LEU A 408 -2.67 -22.79 -20.76
N ALA A 409 -2.14 -23.73 -21.53
CA ALA A 409 -2.93 -24.67 -22.32
C ALA A 409 -3.43 -25.90 -21.51
N GLY A 410 -3.02 -26.05 -20.23
CA GLY A 410 -3.38 -27.18 -19.39
C GLY A 410 -2.78 -28.52 -19.88
N THR A 411 -1.58 -28.45 -20.45
CA THR A 411 -0.93 -29.60 -21.11
C THR A 411 0.40 -29.97 -20.45
N GLU A 412 0.59 -29.69 -19.17
CA GLU A 412 1.82 -29.93 -18.40
C GLU A 412 2.21 -31.42 -18.39
N HIS A 413 1.22 -32.30 -18.55
CA HIS A 413 1.40 -33.75 -18.60
C HIS A 413 1.90 -34.24 -20.00
N ARG A 414 1.93 -33.37 -21.00
CA ARG A 414 2.37 -33.67 -22.39
C ARG A 414 3.11 -32.48 -23.03
N PRO A 415 4.16 -31.94 -22.37
CA PRO A 415 4.85 -30.74 -22.82
C PRO A 415 5.49 -30.94 -24.20
N GLU A 416 5.85 -32.16 -24.55
CA GLU A 416 6.45 -32.52 -25.88
C GLU A 416 5.50 -32.32 -27.05
N ARG A 417 4.20 -32.06 -26.80
CA ARG A 417 3.24 -31.75 -27.87
C ARG A 417 3.28 -30.30 -28.31
N LEU A 418 3.89 -29.42 -27.51
CA LEU A 418 3.97 -27.99 -27.75
C LEU A 418 5.42 -27.59 -27.95
N ASP A 419 5.85 -27.52 -29.22
CA ASP A 419 7.18 -27.08 -29.60
C ASP A 419 7.17 -26.13 -30.82
N GLY A 420 8.27 -25.43 -31.09
CA GLY A 420 8.50 -24.62 -32.27
C GLY A 420 7.33 -23.70 -32.64
N ALA A 421 6.84 -23.82 -33.85
CA ALA A 421 5.78 -23.00 -34.43
C ALA A 421 4.46 -23.08 -33.63
N VAL A 422 4.17 -24.23 -32.99
CA VAL A 422 2.95 -24.36 -32.14
C VAL A 422 3.01 -23.44 -30.93
N LEU A 423 4.18 -23.30 -30.30
CA LEU A 423 4.35 -22.37 -29.17
C LEU A 423 4.23 -20.92 -29.62
N GLU A 424 4.77 -20.58 -30.79
CA GLU A 424 4.65 -19.25 -31.38
C GLU A 424 3.19 -18.90 -31.70
N ASP A 425 2.45 -19.84 -32.31
CA ASP A 425 1.02 -19.67 -32.61
C ASP A 425 0.18 -19.52 -31.34
N LEU A 426 0.43 -20.32 -30.29
CA LEU A 426 -0.24 -20.21 -29.01
C LEU A 426 0.08 -18.86 -28.36
N HIS A 427 1.33 -18.43 -28.36
CA HIS A 427 1.71 -17.14 -27.82
C HIS A 427 0.99 -16.00 -28.55
N ALA A 428 1.02 -15.99 -29.89
CA ALA A 428 0.37 -14.95 -30.68
C ALA A 428 -1.15 -14.92 -30.47
N SER A 429 -1.80 -16.08 -30.33
CA SER A 429 -3.27 -16.19 -30.31
C SER A 429 -3.87 -16.12 -28.91
N LEU A 430 -3.19 -16.59 -27.87
CA LEU A 430 -3.70 -16.59 -26.48
C LEU A 430 -3.08 -15.48 -25.63
N VAL A 431 -1.77 -15.22 -25.78
CA VAL A 431 -1.05 -14.25 -24.96
C VAL A 431 -1.14 -12.86 -25.56
N GLY A 432 -0.95 -12.73 -26.88
CA GLY A 432 -0.91 -11.46 -27.61
C GLY A 432 -2.11 -10.55 -27.32
N PRO A 433 -3.38 -10.99 -27.50
CA PRO A 433 -4.58 -10.15 -27.28
C PRO A 433 -4.72 -9.71 -25.82
N VAL A 434 -4.43 -10.60 -24.86
CA VAL A 434 -4.51 -10.31 -23.43
C VAL A 434 -3.45 -9.27 -23.05
N ARG A 435 -2.20 -9.43 -23.48
CA ARG A 435 -1.14 -8.45 -23.23
C ARG A 435 -1.41 -7.11 -23.90
N HIS A 436 -1.94 -7.10 -25.11
CA HIS A 436 -2.35 -5.88 -25.80
C HIS A 436 -3.33 -5.07 -24.97
N THR A 437 -4.36 -5.73 -24.41
CA THR A 437 -5.40 -5.08 -23.61
C THR A 437 -4.92 -4.69 -22.21
N THR A 438 -4.08 -5.52 -21.58
CA THR A 438 -3.51 -5.22 -20.25
C THR A 438 -2.43 -4.14 -20.29
N ALA A 439 -1.78 -3.86 -21.42
CA ALA A 439 -0.80 -2.78 -21.55
C ALA A 439 -1.40 -1.40 -21.16
N GLY A 440 -2.70 -1.20 -21.41
CA GLY A 440 -3.48 -0.04 -20.95
C GLY A 440 -4.19 -0.30 -19.62
N LEU A 441 -3.52 -0.83 -18.57
CA LEU A 441 -4.14 -1.15 -17.28
C LEU A 441 -5.09 -0.04 -16.81
N GLY A 442 -6.33 -0.42 -16.46
CA GLY A 442 -7.34 0.44 -15.87
C GLY A 442 -7.00 0.83 -14.41
N ARG A 443 -8.00 1.19 -13.63
CA ARG A 443 -7.82 1.61 -12.22
C ARG A 443 -7.35 0.50 -11.27
N SER A 444 -7.44 -0.78 -11.68
CA SER A 444 -6.95 -1.99 -10.98
C SER A 444 -7.45 -2.15 -9.52
N TRP A 445 -8.52 -1.44 -9.12
CA TRP A 445 -9.06 -1.54 -7.77
C TRP A 445 -9.57 -2.94 -7.41
N ARG A 446 -9.97 -3.74 -8.42
CA ARG A 446 -10.37 -5.14 -8.22
C ARG A 446 -9.21 -6.01 -7.75
N SER A 447 -8.01 -5.76 -8.29
CA SER A 447 -6.77 -6.40 -7.83
C SER A 447 -6.45 -6.03 -6.38
N TYR A 448 -6.68 -4.76 -6.00
CA TYR A 448 -6.54 -4.31 -4.62
C TYR A 448 -7.52 -5.04 -3.68
N VAL A 449 -8.79 -5.20 -4.07
CA VAL A 449 -9.82 -5.88 -3.26
C VAL A 449 -9.40 -7.28 -2.87
N SER A 450 -8.83 -8.06 -3.79
CA SER A 450 -8.45 -9.45 -3.50
C SER A 450 -7.40 -9.55 -2.39
N MET A 451 -6.46 -8.58 -2.30
CA MET A 451 -5.43 -8.55 -1.25
C MET A 451 -5.96 -7.92 0.05
N ALA A 452 -6.65 -6.78 -0.07
CA ALA A 452 -7.21 -6.10 1.08
C ALA A 452 -8.24 -6.97 1.84
N ALA A 453 -8.95 -7.85 1.14
CA ALA A 453 -9.85 -8.81 1.77
C ALA A 453 -9.12 -9.87 2.62
N ILE A 454 -7.89 -10.25 2.26
CA ILE A 454 -7.06 -11.15 3.08
C ILE A 454 -6.56 -10.41 4.33
N GLU A 455 -6.00 -9.22 4.14
CA GLU A 455 -5.45 -8.40 5.22
C GLU A 455 -6.51 -7.85 6.19
N LEU A 456 -7.75 -7.71 5.73
CA LEU A 456 -8.88 -7.33 6.57
C LEU A 456 -9.09 -8.28 7.75
N PHE A 457 -8.69 -9.54 7.62
CA PHE A 457 -8.76 -10.55 8.68
C PHE A 457 -7.43 -10.74 9.44
N GLY A 458 -6.46 -9.85 9.26
CA GLY A 458 -5.16 -9.92 9.93
C GLY A 458 -4.21 -10.97 9.36
N VAL A 459 -4.52 -11.51 8.17
CA VAL A 459 -3.68 -12.51 7.50
C VAL A 459 -2.77 -11.82 6.48
N ASP A 460 -1.55 -12.32 6.40
CA ASP A 460 -0.56 -11.89 5.45
C ASP A 460 -0.96 -12.19 4.00
N SER A 461 -1.09 -11.16 3.17
CA SER A 461 -1.47 -11.30 1.77
C SER A 461 -0.29 -11.66 0.84
N GLU A 462 0.96 -11.52 1.28
CA GLU A 462 2.14 -11.72 0.42
C GLU A 462 2.25 -13.12 -0.21
N PRO A 463 1.96 -14.23 0.48
CA PRO A 463 1.92 -15.56 -0.15
C PRO A 463 0.91 -15.70 -1.29
N TYR A 464 -0.10 -14.83 -1.30
CA TYR A 464 -1.20 -14.82 -2.25
C TYR A 464 -1.07 -13.73 -3.32
N ARG A 465 0.10 -13.08 -3.42
CA ARG A 465 0.43 -12.01 -4.39
C ARG A 465 -0.05 -12.30 -5.83
N PRO A 466 0.06 -13.51 -6.38
CA PRO A 466 -0.43 -13.80 -7.73
C PRO A 466 -1.94 -13.58 -7.96
N LEU A 467 -2.78 -13.53 -6.89
CA LEU A 467 -4.21 -13.27 -7.03
C LEU A 467 -4.52 -11.87 -7.62
N VAL A 468 -3.61 -10.91 -7.49
CA VAL A 468 -3.79 -9.57 -8.10
C VAL A 468 -3.86 -9.66 -9.64
N ALA A 469 -3.05 -10.53 -10.23
CA ALA A 469 -3.07 -10.76 -11.67
C ALA A 469 -4.33 -11.50 -12.11
N ALA A 470 -4.77 -12.50 -11.34
CA ALA A 470 -5.96 -13.28 -11.66
C ALA A 470 -7.21 -12.40 -11.74
N ALA A 471 -7.38 -11.46 -10.79
CA ALA A 471 -8.49 -10.50 -10.80
C ALA A 471 -8.48 -9.60 -12.05
N GLU A 472 -7.31 -9.12 -12.46
CA GLU A 472 -7.16 -8.27 -13.64
C GLU A 472 -7.31 -9.06 -14.95
N LEU A 473 -6.79 -10.29 -15.02
CA LEU A 473 -6.90 -11.15 -16.20
C LEU A 473 -8.35 -11.57 -16.46
N LEU A 474 -9.09 -11.95 -15.41
CA LEU A 474 -10.51 -12.24 -15.51
C LEU A 474 -11.29 -11.03 -16.04
N HIS A 475 -11.02 -9.85 -15.48
CA HIS A 475 -11.65 -8.61 -15.94
C HIS A 475 -11.22 -8.23 -17.37
N THR A 476 -9.93 -8.38 -17.71
CA THR A 476 -9.43 -8.09 -19.06
C THR A 476 -10.06 -9.03 -20.08
N GLY A 477 -10.20 -10.33 -19.76
CA GLY A 477 -10.90 -11.29 -20.60
C GLY A 477 -12.33 -10.86 -20.90
N SER A 478 -13.07 -10.39 -19.87
CA SER A 478 -14.44 -9.90 -20.04
C SER A 478 -14.49 -8.65 -20.93
N LEU A 479 -13.53 -7.73 -20.81
CA LEU A 479 -13.47 -6.54 -21.66
C LEU A 479 -13.17 -6.88 -23.14
N ILE A 480 -12.31 -7.87 -23.38
CA ILE A 480 -12.01 -8.31 -24.76
C ILE A 480 -13.25 -8.87 -25.46
N VAL A 481 -14.05 -9.66 -24.72
CA VAL A 481 -15.29 -10.25 -25.27
C VAL A 481 -16.36 -9.17 -25.42
N ASP A 482 -16.55 -8.32 -24.43
CA ASP A 482 -17.46 -7.17 -24.44
C ASP A 482 -17.23 -6.25 -25.62
N ASP A 483 -15.97 -5.93 -25.94
CA ASP A 483 -15.59 -5.12 -27.10
C ASP A 483 -16.02 -5.73 -28.45
N VAL A 484 -16.03 -7.07 -28.56
CA VAL A 484 -16.53 -7.76 -29.75
C VAL A 484 -18.05 -7.68 -29.83
N GLU A 485 -18.74 -7.92 -28.69
CA GLU A 485 -20.19 -7.89 -28.59
C GLU A 485 -20.76 -6.48 -28.89
N ASP A 486 -20.09 -5.45 -28.36
CA ASP A 486 -20.46 -4.04 -28.56
C ASP A 486 -19.87 -3.44 -29.85
N ARG A 487 -19.01 -4.16 -30.57
CA ARG A 487 -18.24 -3.66 -31.74
C ARG A 487 -17.46 -2.38 -31.42
N SER A 488 -16.93 -2.28 -30.21
CA SER A 488 -16.19 -1.10 -29.75
C SER A 488 -14.83 -1.00 -30.45
N PRO A 489 -14.52 0.05 -31.21
CA PRO A 489 -13.26 0.12 -31.96
C PRO A 489 -12.05 0.39 -31.07
N LEU A 490 -12.28 0.95 -29.88
CA LEU A 490 -11.22 1.41 -28.97
C LEU A 490 -11.47 0.90 -27.56
N ARG A 491 -10.39 0.54 -26.86
CA ARG A 491 -10.38 0.25 -25.43
C ARG A 491 -9.23 0.99 -24.75
N ARG A 492 -9.53 1.81 -23.75
CA ARG A 492 -8.52 2.58 -23.00
C ARG A 492 -7.60 3.40 -23.91
N GLY A 493 -8.16 4.04 -24.95
CA GLY A 493 -7.43 4.88 -25.91
C GLY A 493 -6.60 4.12 -26.95
N ARG A 494 -6.69 2.78 -27.01
CA ARG A 494 -6.00 1.92 -27.98
C ARG A 494 -7.01 1.15 -28.82
N PRO A 495 -6.65 0.69 -30.04
CA PRO A 495 -7.51 -0.21 -30.80
C PRO A 495 -7.91 -1.43 -29.98
N ALA A 496 -9.18 -1.82 -29.99
CA ALA A 496 -9.66 -3.00 -29.29
C ALA A 496 -8.99 -4.29 -29.83
N ALA A 497 -8.93 -5.35 -29.02
CA ALA A 497 -8.23 -6.57 -29.40
C ALA A 497 -8.76 -7.19 -30.70
N HIS A 498 -10.08 -7.19 -30.92
CA HIS A 498 -10.69 -7.74 -32.14
C HIS A 498 -10.32 -6.95 -33.41
N VAL A 499 -10.04 -5.66 -33.28
CA VAL A 499 -9.58 -4.81 -34.40
C VAL A 499 -8.15 -5.18 -34.80
N VAL A 500 -7.29 -5.56 -33.83
CA VAL A 500 -5.88 -5.87 -34.06
C VAL A 500 -5.66 -7.33 -34.48
N PHE A 501 -6.35 -8.27 -33.79
CA PHE A 501 -6.09 -9.71 -33.91
C PHE A 501 -7.23 -10.46 -34.63
N GLY A 502 -8.34 -9.80 -34.94
CA GLY A 502 -9.55 -10.42 -35.47
C GLY A 502 -10.48 -10.97 -34.38
N GLU A 503 -11.79 -11.04 -34.68
CA GLU A 503 -12.83 -11.42 -33.72
C GLU A 503 -12.62 -12.82 -33.15
N ALA A 504 -12.31 -13.82 -33.99
CA ALA A 504 -12.16 -15.20 -33.56
C ALA A 504 -11.01 -15.36 -32.52
N VAL A 505 -9.87 -14.72 -32.78
CA VAL A 505 -8.73 -14.74 -31.86
C VAL A 505 -9.05 -13.98 -30.58
N ALA A 506 -9.69 -12.83 -30.69
CA ALA A 506 -10.07 -12.02 -29.53
C ALA A 506 -11.05 -12.77 -28.61
N VAL A 507 -12.11 -13.36 -29.15
CA VAL A 507 -13.09 -14.16 -28.36
C VAL A 507 -12.39 -15.33 -27.67
N ASN A 508 -11.56 -16.09 -28.41
CA ASN A 508 -10.87 -17.24 -27.84
C ASN A 508 -9.89 -16.82 -26.73
N ALA A 509 -9.06 -15.80 -26.94
CA ALA A 509 -8.10 -15.32 -25.93
C ALA A 509 -8.81 -14.71 -24.71
N GLY A 510 -9.86 -13.91 -24.92
CA GLY A 510 -10.66 -13.31 -23.87
C GLY A 510 -11.34 -14.38 -22.98
N THR A 511 -11.96 -15.39 -23.58
CA THR A 511 -12.57 -16.50 -22.84
C THR A 511 -11.52 -17.39 -22.17
N ALA A 512 -10.37 -17.64 -22.77
CA ALA A 512 -9.27 -18.36 -22.14
C ALA A 512 -8.75 -17.63 -20.89
N ALA A 513 -8.73 -16.30 -20.89
CA ALA A 513 -8.30 -15.50 -19.74
C ALA A 513 -9.23 -15.67 -18.52
N TYR A 514 -10.47 -16.09 -18.68
CA TYR A 514 -11.35 -16.44 -17.55
C TYR A 514 -10.79 -17.57 -16.70
N PHE A 515 -10.00 -18.47 -17.28
CA PHE A 515 -9.41 -19.63 -16.58
C PHE A 515 -8.05 -19.31 -15.95
N ALA A 516 -7.51 -18.08 -16.10
CA ALA A 516 -6.25 -17.68 -15.48
C ALA A 516 -6.25 -17.82 -13.96
N LEU A 517 -7.41 -17.62 -13.31
CA LEU A 517 -7.56 -17.80 -11.87
C LEU A 517 -7.28 -19.23 -11.43
N ASP A 518 -7.65 -20.27 -12.20
CA ASP A 518 -7.34 -21.68 -11.91
C ASP A 518 -5.84 -21.91 -11.72
N ARG A 519 -5.01 -21.40 -12.64
CA ARG A 519 -3.55 -21.50 -12.53
C ARG A 519 -3.00 -20.86 -11.25
N VAL A 520 -3.55 -19.70 -10.88
CA VAL A 520 -3.14 -19.00 -9.67
C VAL A 520 -3.57 -19.77 -8.43
N LEU A 521 -4.81 -20.25 -8.37
CA LEU A 521 -5.33 -21.01 -7.23
C LEU A 521 -4.52 -22.29 -6.98
N ASN A 522 -4.12 -22.98 -8.03
CA ASN A 522 -3.28 -24.18 -7.92
C ASN A 522 -1.88 -23.88 -7.33
N ARG A 523 -1.37 -22.67 -7.50
CA ARG A 523 -0.07 -22.27 -6.96
C ARG A 523 -0.13 -21.75 -5.53
N VAL A 524 -1.20 -21.04 -5.16
CA VAL A 524 -1.25 -20.29 -3.89
C VAL A 524 -2.08 -20.96 -2.80
N LEU A 525 -3.04 -21.82 -3.17
CA LEU A 525 -3.87 -22.47 -2.16
C LEU A 525 -3.13 -23.62 -1.47
N PRO A 526 -3.26 -23.73 -0.14
CA PRO A 526 -2.72 -24.86 0.60
C PRO A 526 -3.37 -26.17 0.15
N ASP A 527 -2.78 -27.31 0.53
CA ASP A 527 -3.31 -28.64 0.24
C ASP A 527 -4.45 -28.99 1.20
N ASP A 528 -5.54 -28.21 1.09
CA ASP A 528 -6.81 -28.37 1.81
C ASP A 528 -7.94 -28.51 0.80
N ALA A 529 -8.43 -29.73 0.62
CA ALA A 529 -9.47 -30.06 -0.35
C ALA A 529 -10.79 -29.32 -0.07
N ALA A 530 -11.16 -29.09 1.18
CA ALA A 530 -12.39 -28.38 1.54
C ALA A 530 -12.30 -26.89 1.18
N LEU A 531 -11.18 -26.26 1.50
CA LEU A 531 -10.92 -24.86 1.12
C LEU A 531 -10.89 -24.72 -0.40
N ARG A 532 -10.15 -25.58 -1.09
CA ARG A 532 -10.07 -25.57 -2.57
C ARG A 532 -11.46 -25.70 -3.19
N LEU A 533 -12.28 -26.64 -2.74
CA LEU A 533 -13.64 -26.81 -3.25
C LEU A 533 -14.50 -25.54 -3.05
N ARG A 534 -14.45 -24.94 -1.86
CA ARG A 534 -15.20 -23.70 -1.59
C ARG A 534 -14.75 -22.55 -2.49
N VAL A 535 -13.43 -22.37 -2.67
CA VAL A 535 -12.88 -21.34 -3.54
C VAL A 535 -13.33 -21.55 -4.99
N TYR A 536 -13.28 -22.79 -5.52
CA TYR A 536 -13.75 -23.09 -6.86
C TYR A 536 -15.27 -22.88 -7.04
N GLN A 537 -16.07 -23.17 -6.02
CA GLN A 537 -17.51 -22.87 -6.04
C GLN A 537 -17.77 -21.36 -6.16
N VAL A 538 -17.01 -20.53 -5.43
CA VAL A 538 -17.09 -19.06 -5.55
C VAL A 538 -16.66 -18.63 -6.96
N TYR A 539 -15.54 -19.13 -7.44
CA TYR A 539 -15.00 -18.78 -8.77
C TYR A 539 -16.00 -19.09 -9.89
N LEU A 540 -16.57 -20.30 -9.92
CA LEU A 540 -17.58 -20.69 -10.92
C LEU A 540 -18.88 -19.88 -10.80
N ARG A 541 -19.25 -19.47 -9.58
CA ARG A 541 -20.38 -18.55 -9.36
C ARG A 541 -20.11 -17.18 -9.96
N VAL A 542 -18.90 -16.64 -9.79
CA VAL A 542 -18.46 -15.38 -10.39
C VAL A 542 -18.59 -15.41 -11.91
N LEU A 543 -18.09 -16.45 -12.55
CA LEU A 543 -18.18 -16.59 -14.01
C LEU A 543 -19.63 -16.60 -14.49
N ARG A 544 -20.48 -17.41 -13.85
CA ARG A 544 -21.91 -17.49 -14.20
C ARG A 544 -22.64 -16.17 -14.00
N ALA A 545 -22.36 -15.48 -12.88
CA ALA A 545 -22.97 -14.18 -12.60
C ALA A 545 -22.57 -13.13 -13.65
N GLY A 546 -21.28 -13.08 -14.00
CA GLY A 546 -20.76 -12.16 -15.02
C GLY A 546 -21.44 -12.37 -16.37
N HIS A 547 -21.57 -13.61 -16.84
CA HIS A 547 -22.29 -13.93 -18.07
C HIS A 547 -23.80 -13.62 -17.98
N GLY A 548 -24.42 -13.88 -16.80
CA GLY A 548 -25.82 -13.47 -16.58
C GLY A 548 -26.03 -11.96 -16.67
N GLY A 549 -25.09 -11.19 -16.10
CA GLY A 549 -25.09 -9.74 -16.19
C GLY A 549 -24.89 -9.23 -17.62
N GLN A 550 -23.96 -9.82 -18.36
CA GLN A 550 -23.72 -9.50 -19.75
C GLN A 550 -24.93 -9.81 -20.63
N ALA A 551 -25.62 -10.93 -20.40
CA ALA A 551 -26.83 -11.27 -21.12
C ALA A 551 -27.95 -10.23 -20.91
N ILE A 552 -28.08 -9.68 -19.68
CA ILE A 552 -29.03 -8.59 -19.40
C ILE A 552 -28.61 -7.30 -20.11
N ASP A 553 -27.31 -6.99 -20.12
CA ASP A 553 -26.77 -5.79 -20.76
C ASP A 553 -27.00 -5.83 -22.30
N ILE A 554 -26.73 -6.97 -22.95
CA ILE A 554 -26.99 -7.21 -24.38
C ILE A 554 -28.49 -7.10 -24.70
N ALA A 555 -29.35 -7.69 -23.86
CA ALA A 555 -30.79 -7.58 -24.03
C ALA A 555 -31.31 -6.14 -23.86
N GLY A 556 -30.59 -5.32 -23.09
CA GLY A 556 -30.90 -3.94 -22.80
C GLY A 556 -32.15 -3.74 -21.94
N HIS A 557 -32.45 -2.48 -21.66
CA HIS A 557 -33.59 -2.09 -20.81
C HIS A 557 -34.62 -1.22 -21.52
N ARG A 558 -34.54 -1.02 -22.87
CA ARG A 558 -35.38 -0.11 -23.61
C ARG A 558 -36.88 -0.43 -23.44
N ALA A 559 -37.26 -1.70 -23.60
CA ALA A 559 -38.67 -2.10 -23.44
C ALA A 559 -39.18 -1.87 -22.01
N ALA A 560 -38.37 -2.10 -21.00
CA ALA A 560 -38.73 -1.82 -19.61
C ALA A 560 -38.85 -0.31 -19.34
N MET A 561 -38.04 0.51 -20.00
CA MET A 561 -38.12 1.95 -19.89
C MET A 561 -39.38 2.47 -20.63
N ASP A 562 -39.71 1.94 -21.82
CA ASP A 562 -40.94 2.25 -22.51
C ASP A 562 -42.15 1.98 -21.60
N GLU A 563 -42.21 0.82 -20.95
CA GLU A 563 -43.27 0.48 -20.00
C GLU A 563 -43.30 1.43 -18.79
N ALA A 564 -42.12 1.71 -18.19
CA ALA A 564 -42.03 2.58 -17.03
C ALA A 564 -42.48 4.02 -17.32
N VAL A 565 -42.20 4.54 -18.50
CA VAL A 565 -42.64 5.87 -18.95
C VAL A 565 -44.13 5.95 -19.10
N GLU A 566 -44.78 4.84 -19.53
CA GLU A 566 -46.24 4.80 -19.70
C GLU A 566 -46.99 4.54 -18.39
N THR A 567 -46.44 3.68 -17.52
CA THR A 567 -47.09 3.28 -16.25
C THR A 567 -46.70 4.12 -15.06
N GLY A 568 -45.54 4.79 -15.10
CA GLY A 568 -44.95 5.50 -13.96
C GLY A 568 -44.27 4.54 -12.94
N ASP A 569 -44.12 3.25 -13.26
CA ASP A 569 -43.47 2.26 -12.36
C ASP A 569 -41.94 2.34 -12.42
N ALA A 570 -41.39 3.37 -11.78
CA ALA A 570 -39.96 3.57 -11.66
C ALA A 570 -39.27 2.42 -10.88
N GLU A 571 -39.95 1.83 -9.88
CA GLU A 571 -39.32 0.84 -9.01
C GLU A 571 -39.09 -0.50 -9.74
N ALA A 572 -39.98 -0.90 -10.62
CA ALA A 572 -39.77 -2.09 -11.47
C ALA A 572 -38.56 -1.90 -12.39
N LEU A 573 -38.41 -0.72 -12.98
CA LEU A 573 -37.27 -0.36 -13.82
C LEU A 573 -35.96 -0.33 -13.01
N LEU A 574 -35.95 0.36 -11.87
CA LEU A 574 -34.78 0.47 -10.98
C LEU A 574 -34.33 -0.94 -10.51
N ARG A 575 -35.24 -1.81 -10.11
CA ARG A 575 -34.91 -3.21 -9.76
C ARG A 575 -34.21 -3.92 -10.92
N ARG A 576 -34.68 -3.73 -12.15
CA ARG A 576 -34.10 -4.36 -13.34
C ARG A 576 -32.70 -3.86 -13.63
N VAL A 577 -32.48 -2.55 -13.60
CA VAL A 577 -31.15 -1.93 -13.80
C VAL A 577 -30.17 -2.37 -12.70
N ARG A 578 -30.61 -2.32 -11.41
CA ARG A 578 -29.82 -2.82 -10.28
C ARG A 578 -29.42 -4.29 -10.42
N SER A 579 -30.31 -5.15 -10.94
CA SER A 579 -30.00 -6.56 -11.17
C SER A 579 -28.92 -6.74 -12.23
N GLY A 580 -28.95 -5.97 -13.31
CA GLY A 580 -27.87 -5.94 -14.31
C GLY A 580 -26.55 -5.52 -13.70
N HIS A 581 -26.53 -4.40 -12.98
CA HIS A 581 -25.34 -3.89 -12.28
C HIS A 581 -24.80 -4.87 -11.25
N TRP A 582 -25.68 -5.53 -10.48
CA TRP A 582 -25.29 -6.53 -9.50
C TRP A 582 -24.61 -7.72 -10.15
N LEU A 583 -25.20 -8.32 -11.17
CA LEU A 583 -24.65 -9.49 -11.85
C LEU A 583 -23.36 -9.17 -12.62
N LYS A 584 -23.33 -8.04 -13.38
CA LYS A 584 -22.18 -7.68 -14.23
C LYS A 584 -21.00 -7.20 -13.42
N THR A 585 -21.23 -6.47 -12.31
CA THR A 585 -20.17 -5.76 -11.58
C THR A 585 -20.04 -6.19 -10.12
N ALA A 586 -21.11 -6.19 -9.34
CA ALA A 586 -21.03 -6.42 -7.90
C ALA A 586 -20.72 -7.89 -7.56
N ALA A 587 -21.38 -8.84 -8.17
CA ALA A 587 -21.17 -10.27 -7.89
C ALA A 587 -19.73 -10.75 -8.22
N PRO A 588 -19.07 -10.32 -9.31
CA PRO A 588 -17.66 -10.63 -9.53
C PRO A 588 -16.74 -10.04 -8.46
N VAL A 589 -16.94 -8.81 -8.05
CA VAL A 589 -16.10 -8.17 -7.00
C VAL A 589 -16.33 -8.82 -5.64
N ARG A 590 -17.58 -9.10 -5.30
CA ARG A 590 -17.93 -9.91 -4.13
C ARG A 590 -17.18 -11.24 -4.12
N GLY A 591 -17.15 -11.95 -5.24
CA GLY A 591 -16.46 -13.22 -5.32
C GLY A 591 -14.95 -13.11 -5.10
N LEU A 592 -14.31 -12.07 -5.60
CA LEU A 592 -12.89 -11.81 -5.33
C LEU A 592 -12.63 -11.59 -3.82
N ALA A 593 -13.48 -10.81 -3.16
CA ALA A 593 -13.40 -10.58 -1.73
C ALA A 593 -13.68 -11.86 -0.93
N GLU A 594 -14.67 -12.66 -1.33
CA GLU A 594 -15.01 -13.93 -0.72
C GLU A 594 -13.88 -14.96 -0.83
N ILE A 595 -13.15 -15.01 -1.95
CA ILE A 595 -11.92 -15.82 -2.08
C ILE A 595 -10.89 -15.38 -1.07
N GLY A 596 -10.65 -14.06 -0.94
CA GLY A 596 -9.75 -13.51 0.08
C GLY A 596 -10.16 -13.91 1.50
N ALA A 597 -11.44 -13.81 1.84
CA ALA A 597 -11.97 -14.21 3.15
C ALA A 597 -11.80 -15.72 3.43
N LEU A 598 -12.04 -16.57 2.44
CA LEU A 598 -11.84 -18.01 2.57
C LEU A 598 -10.40 -18.37 2.84
N VAL A 599 -9.49 -17.76 2.08
CA VAL A 599 -8.03 -17.92 2.23
C VAL A 599 -7.56 -17.45 3.60
N ALA A 600 -8.14 -16.37 4.10
CA ALA A 600 -7.86 -15.84 5.43
C ALA A 600 -8.52 -16.62 6.58
N GLY A 601 -9.31 -17.66 6.30
CA GLY A 601 -9.99 -18.45 7.32
C GLY A 601 -11.14 -17.71 8.03
N ALA A 602 -11.78 -16.77 7.35
CA ALA A 602 -12.89 -16.00 7.90
C ALA A 602 -14.05 -16.91 8.37
N ARG A 603 -14.66 -16.54 9.50
CA ARG A 603 -15.86 -17.20 10.01
C ARG A 603 -17.05 -16.95 9.08
N GLU A 604 -18.04 -17.81 9.11
CA GLU A 604 -19.21 -17.72 8.21
C GLU A 604 -19.97 -16.39 8.30
N GLU A 605 -20.05 -15.82 9.49
CA GLU A 605 -20.65 -14.51 9.72
C GLU A 605 -19.84 -13.40 9.05
N GLN A 606 -18.52 -13.43 9.21
CA GLN A 606 -17.59 -12.48 8.57
C GLN A 606 -17.62 -12.61 7.05
N PHE A 607 -17.62 -13.84 6.55
CA PHE A 607 -17.72 -14.15 5.11
C PHE A 607 -19.00 -13.54 4.51
N ARG A 608 -20.14 -13.73 5.20
CA ARG A 608 -21.42 -13.18 4.74
C ARG A 608 -21.45 -11.66 4.77
N ALA A 609 -21.02 -11.05 5.87
CA ALA A 609 -20.98 -9.59 6.01
C ALA A 609 -20.04 -8.94 4.97
N LEU A 610 -18.89 -9.57 4.68
CA LEU A 610 -17.98 -9.11 3.63
C LEU A 610 -18.64 -9.19 2.24
N GLY A 611 -19.36 -10.29 1.95
CA GLY A 611 -20.09 -10.45 0.71
C GLY A 611 -21.16 -9.37 0.53
N GLU A 612 -21.96 -9.09 1.56
CA GLU A 612 -22.98 -8.02 1.55
C GLU A 612 -22.35 -6.62 1.34
N TYR A 613 -21.22 -6.38 1.98
CA TYR A 613 -20.49 -5.13 1.78
C TYR A 613 -20.01 -4.96 0.33
N PHE A 614 -19.45 -6.03 -0.27
CA PHE A 614 -18.98 -5.93 -1.65
C PHE A 614 -20.08 -5.97 -2.70
N ASP A 615 -21.26 -6.51 -2.40
CA ASP A 615 -22.46 -6.28 -3.21
C ASP A 615 -22.79 -4.78 -3.24
N ALA A 616 -22.78 -4.13 -2.07
CA ALA A 616 -23.04 -2.69 -1.97
C ALA A 616 -21.96 -1.84 -2.65
N VAL A 617 -20.67 -2.15 -2.45
CA VAL A 617 -19.55 -1.46 -3.09
C VAL A 617 -19.60 -1.58 -4.61
N GLY A 618 -19.88 -2.76 -5.14
CA GLY A 618 -19.97 -3.00 -6.58
C GLY A 618 -21.17 -2.29 -7.22
N LEU A 619 -22.33 -2.30 -6.56
CA LEU A 619 -23.50 -1.54 -6.99
C LEU A 619 -23.25 -0.03 -6.93
N ALA A 620 -22.70 0.46 -5.81
CA ALA A 620 -22.38 1.88 -5.66
C ALA A 620 -21.36 2.35 -6.71
N TYR A 621 -20.37 1.52 -7.03
CA TYR A 621 -19.39 1.82 -8.07
C TYR A 621 -20.05 1.96 -9.44
N GLN A 622 -20.99 1.06 -9.80
CA GLN A 622 -21.70 1.13 -11.09
C GLN A 622 -22.67 2.30 -11.15
N ILE A 623 -23.40 2.57 -10.06
CA ILE A 623 -24.27 3.77 -9.97
C ILE A 623 -23.43 5.05 -10.14
N SER A 624 -22.26 5.09 -9.49
CA SER A 624 -21.32 6.22 -9.65
C SER A 624 -20.76 6.32 -11.06
N ASP A 625 -20.56 5.19 -11.75
CA ASP A 625 -20.08 5.17 -13.14
C ASP A 625 -21.13 5.76 -14.09
N ASP A 626 -22.41 5.41 -13.92
CA ASP A 626 -23.53 5.99 -14.67
C ASP A 626 -23.64 7.51 -14.46
N VAL A 627 -23.42 7.99 -13.23
CA VAL A 627 -23.38 9.43 -12.91
C VAL A 627 -22.18 10.11 -13.56
N MET A 628 -21.02 9.48 -13.56
CA MET A 628 -19.81 10.04 -14.17
C MET A 628 -19.89 10.08 -15.70
N ASP A 629 -20.52 9.07 -16.32
CA ASP A 629 -20.81 9.09 -17.75
C ASP A 629 -21.63 10.33 -18.14
N LEU A 630 -22.69 10.58 -17.37
CA LEU A 630 -23.56 11.75 -17.60
C LEU A 630 -22.81 13.09 -17.56
N ARG A 631 -21.80 13.21 -16.66
CA ARG A 631 -21.01 14.43 -16.45
C ARG A 631 -19.79 14.54 -17.36
N GLY A 632 -19.38 13.45 -18.00
CA GLY A 632 -18.13 13.33 -18.76
C GLY A 632 -16.89 13.22 -17.86
N LEU A 633 -15.83 12.61 -18.41
CA LEU A 633 -14.55 12.42 -17.73
C LEU A 633 -13.45 13.23 -18.42
N THR A 634 -12.64 13.93 -17.64
CA THR A 634 -11.44 14.61 -18.14
C THR A 634 -10.23 14.10 -17.37
N ALA A 635 -9.08 13.95 -18.05
CA ALA A 635 -7.80 13.64 -17.43
C ALA A 635 -6.76 14.73 -17.75
N PRO A 636 -5.71 14.88 -16.94
CA PRO A 636 -4.58 15.73 -17.25
C PRO A 636 -3.99 15.33 -18.62
N ALA A 637 -3.77 16.30 -19.51
CA ALA A 637 -3.17 16.08 -20.83
C ALA A 637 -1.65 16.36 -20.74
N GLU A 638 -0.87 15.63 -21.56
CA GLU A 638 0.53 15.95 -21.77
C GLU A 638 0.63 17.37 -22.38
N GLY A 639 1.19 18.33 -21.64
CA GLY A 639 1.32 19.73 -22.08
C GLY A 639 0.54 20.76 -21.24
N GLY A 640 -0.03 20.35 -20.10
CA GLY A 640 -0.64 21.30 -19.13
C GLY A 640 -2.03 21.74 -19.51
N GLY A 641 -2.96 20.84 -19.56
CA GLY A 641 -4.40 21.05 -19.78
C GLY A 641 -5.16 19.80 -19.38
N ARG A 642 -6.49 19.80 -19.54
CA ARG A 642 -7.32 18.61 -19.34
C ARG A 642 -7.93 18.21 -20.69
N SER A 643 -7.81 16.92 -21.04
CA SER A 643 -8.47 16.35 -22.22
C SER A 643 -9.63 15.46 -21.78
N ALA A 644 -10.70 15.44 -22.56
CA ALA A 644 -11.81 14.52 -22.35
C ALA A 644 -11.32 13.09 -22.62
N THR A 645 -11.45 12.22 -21.63
CA THR A 645 -11.14 10.77 -21.76
C THR A 645 -12.38 9.97 -22.13
N LYS A 646 -13.57 10.53 -21.90
CA LYS A 646 -14.86 10.00 -22.31
C LYS A 646 -15.75 11.18 -22.69
N HIS A 647 -16.52 11.06 -23.76
CA HIS A 647 -17.50 12.09 -24.13
C HIS A 647 -18.59 12.19 -23.06
N THR A 648 -19.17 13.37 -22.91
CA THR A 648 -20.28 13.57 -21.97
C THR A 648 -21.49 12.77 -22.43
N ALA A 649 -22.11 12.02 -21.52
CA ALA A 649 -23.36 11.30 -21.72
C ALA A 649 -23.35 10.30 -22.90
N GLU A 650 -22.25 9.50 -23.03
CA GLU A 650 -22.16 8.47 -24.06
C GLU A 650 -23.28 7.43 -23.97
N ASP A 651 -23.65 7.01 -22.75
CA ASP A 651 -24.75 6.06 -22.53
C ASP A 651 -26.09 6.62 -22.98
N LEU A 652 -26.40 7.91 -22.70
CA LEU A 652 -27.60 8.57 -23.22
C LEU A 652 -27.56 8.66 -24.74
N ARG A 653 -26.42 9.01 -25.32
CA ARG A 653 -26.23 9.07 -26.77
C ARG A 653 -26.50 7.74 -27.45
N ALA A 654 -26.14 6.62 -26.78
CA ALA A 654 -26.42 5.26 -27.26
C ALA A 654 -27.85 4.77 -26.97
N GLY A 655 -28.69 5.58 -26.34
CA GLY A 655 -30.04 5.19 -25.92
C GLY A 655 -30.04 4.10 -24.84
N LYS A 656 -29.01 4.09 -24.01
CA LYS A 656 -28.85 3.14 -22.88
C LYS A 656 -29.58 3.64 -21.65
N VAL A 657 -30.28 2.75 -20.96
CA VAL A 657 -31.01 3.08 -19.73
C VAL A 657 -30.09 2.94 -18.54
N THR A 658 -29.76 4.07 -17.93
CA THR A 658 -28.88 4.19 -16.76
C THR A 658 -29.67 4.48 -15.49
N MET A 659 -29.01 4.39 -14.30
CA MET A 659 -29.66 4.69 -13.02
C MET A 659 -30.23 6.10 -12.95
N PRO A 660 -29.54 7.20 -13.38
CA PRO A 660 -30.13 8.53 -13.41
C PRO A 660 -31.41 8.60 -14.24
N LEU A 661 -31.44 7.96 -15.42
CA LEU A 661 -32.62 7.92 -16.28
C LEU A 661 -33.78 7.15 -15.64
N ALA A 662 -33.47 6.02 -14.95
CA ALA A 662 -34.48 5.24 -14.23
C ALA A 662 -35.08 6.01 -13.03
N HIS A 663 -34.25 6.75 -12.28
CA HIS A 663 -34.75 7.63 -11.21
C HIS A 663 -35.60 8.78 -11.73
N ALA A 664 -35.31 9.30 -12.90
CA ALA A 664 -36.11 10.39 -13.51
C ALA A 664 -37.56 10.02 -13.73
N VAL A 665 -37.90 8.73 -13.91
CA VAL A 665 -39.28 8.25 -14.04
C VAL A 665 -40.15 8.64 -12.84
N ALA A 666 -39.58 8.59 -11.63
CA ALA A 666 -40.26 8.96 -10.39
C ALA A 666 -40.20 10.47 -10.08
N LEU A 667 -39.22 11.18 -10.63
CA LEU A 667 -38.89 12.56 -10.25
C LEU A 667 -39.46 13.60 -11.22
N LEU A 668 -39.61 13.23 -12.49
CA LEU A 668 -40.17 14.12 -13.49
C LEU A 668 -41.68 13.88 -13.68
N PRO A 669 -42.46 14.93 -14.10
CA PRO A 669 -43.84 14.73 -14.57
C PRO A 669 -43.88 13.73 -15.75
N PRO A 670 -44.90 12.87 -15.86
CA PRO A 670 -45.00 11.81 -16.88
C PRO A 670 -44.76 12.30 -18.31
N ARG A 671 -45.25 13.49 -18.64
CA ARG A 671 -45.02 14.10 -19.95
C ARG A 671 -43.57 14.43 -20.21
N ARG A 672 -42.87 14.95 -19.18
CA ARG A 672 -41.45 15.38 -19.31
C ARG A 672 -40.50 14.19 -19.41
N VAL A 673 -40.73 13.14 -18.62
CA VAL A 673 -39.89 11.93 -18.71
C VAL A 673 -40.10 11.21 -20.04
N ARG A 674 -41.35 11.25 -20.58
CA ARG A 674 -41.67 10.72 -21.91
C ARG A 674 -40.96 11.50 -23.01
N GLU A 675 -41.02 12.82 -23.00
CA GLU A 675 -40.33 13.71 -23.95
C GLU A 675 -38.81 13.45 -23.92
N LEU A 676 -38.24 13.38 -22.73
CA LEU A 676 -36.79 13.11 -22.52
C LEU A 676 -36.40 11.74 -23.10
N TRP A 677 -37.14 10.68 -22.71
CA TRP A 677 -36.82 9.33 -23.15
C TRP A 677 -36.91 9.15 -24.67
N TYR A 678 -37.98 9.56 -25.29
CA TYR A 678 -38.13 9.43 -26.74
C TYR A 678 -37.18 10.31 -27.54
N ALA A 679 -36.60 11.35 -26.96
CA ALA A 679 -35.57 12.15 -27.62
C ALA A 679 -34.19 11.44 -27.69
N VAL A 680 -33.88 10.46 -26.77
CA VAL A 680 -32.56 9.78 -26.73
C VAL A 680 -32.65 8.28 -27.01
N ARG A 681 -33.86 7.70 -27.03
CA ARG A 681 -34.14 6.26 -27.06
C ARG A 681 -33.43 5.48 -28.17
N ASP A 682 -33.40 6.04 -29.37
CA ASP A 682 -32.96 5.29 -30.56
C ASP A 682 -31.46 5.46 -30.87
N GLY A 683 -30.77 6.29 -30.08
CA GLY A 683 -29.32 6.45 -30.18
C GLY A 683 -28.84 7.34 -31.33
N ASP A 684 -29.73 8.12 -31.91
CA ASP A 684 -29.49 9.04 -33.02
C ASP A 684 -29.60 10.53 -32.64
N ALA A 685 -29.75 10.81 -31.32
CA ALA A 685 -29.89 12.17 -30.81
C ALA A 685 -28.61 12.99 -31.05
N ASP A 686 -28.82 14.24 -31.46
CA ASP A 686 -27.73 15.20 -31.63
C ASP A 686 -27.16 15.65 -30.28
N GLU A 687 -26.00 16.29 -30.31
CA GLU A 687 -25.28 16.70 -29.12
C GLU A 687 -26.06 17.67 -28.22
N ALA A 688 -26.84 18.57 -28.83
CA ALA A 688 -27.68 19.54 -28.13
C ALA A 688 -28.82 18.84 -27.36
N THR A 689 -29.45 17.84 -27.98
CA THR A 689 -30.51 17.02 -27.37
C THR A 689 -29.95 16.18 -26.21
N VAL A 690 -28.79 15.54 -26.38
CA VAL A 690 -28.12 14.77 -25.33
C VAL A 690 -27.74 15.69 -24.16
N ALA A 691 -27.16 16.85 -24.43
CA ALA A 691 -26.80 17.81 -23.38
C ALA A 691 -28.04 18.35 -22.61
N ALA A 692 -29.13 18.61 -23.30
CA ALA A 692 -30.40 19.05 -22.67
C ALA A 692 -30.98 17.91 -21.79
N ALA A 693 -30.93 16.66 -22.24
CA ALA A 693 -31.36 15.51 -21.47
C ALA A 693 -30.49 15.33 -20.20
N ALA A 694 -29.17 15.43 -20.32
CA ALA A 694 -28.25 15.35 -19.20
C ALA A 694 -28.52 16.48 -18.16
N ALA A 695 -28.71 17.72 -18.62
CA ALA A 695 -29.07 18.83 -17.73
C ALA A 695 -30.40 18.58 -17.00
N SER A 696 -31.40 18.06 -17.69
CA SER A 696 -32.69 17.72 -17.10
C SER A 696 -32.60 16.65 -16.00
N LEU A 697 -31.69 15.65 -16.16
CA LEU A 697 -31.41 14.62 -15.16
C LEU A 697 -30.69 15.18 -13.92
N GLU A 698 -29.80 16.16 -14.08
CA GLU A 698 -29.22 16.89 -12.96
C GLU A 698 -30.26 17.76 -12.23
N GLU A 699 -31.00 18.55 -12.95
CA GLU A 699 -31.99 19.53 -12.42
C GLU A 699 -33.14 18.86 -11.68
N CYS A 700 -33.60 17.69 -12.15
CA CYS A 700 -34.70 16.97 -11.48
C CYS A 700 -34.26 16.24 -10.22
N GLY A 701 -32.97 16.22 -9.89
CA GLY A 701 -32.42 15.55 -8.71
C GLY A 701 -32.12 14.04 -8.88
N ALA A 702 -32.19 13.49 -10.11
CA ALA A 702 -31.92 12.09 -10.38
C ALA A 702 -30.47 11.70 -10.01
N VAL A 703 -29.52 12.56 -10.30
CA VAL A 703 -28.11 12.37 -9.92
C VAL A 703 -27.93 12.42 -8.41
N ALA A 704 -28.61 13.31 -7.70
CA ALA A 704 -28.59 13.37 -6.24
C ALA A 704 -29.20 12.10 -5.61
N ALA A 705 -30.27 11.56 -6.19
CA ALA A 705 -30.89 10.30 -5.78
C ALA A 705 -29.92 9.12 -5.96
N CYS A 706 -29.23 9.02 -7.11
CA CYS A 706 -28.19 8.02 -7.36
C CYS A 706 -27.04 8.10 -6.33
N THR A 707 -26.52 9.30 -6.09
CA THR A 707 -25.42 9.50 -5.12
C THR A 707 -25.85 9.16 -3.70
N GLY A 708 -27.09 9.52 -3.32
CA GLY A 708 -27.69 9.17 -2.03
C GLY A 708 -27.82 7.65 -1.87
N GLU A 709 -28.37 6.97 -2.87
CA GLU A 709 -28.55 5.51 -2.89
C GLU A 709 -27.19 4.79 -2.75
N ALA A 710 -26.18 5.17 -3.54
CA ALA A 710 -24.87 4.58 -3.51
C ALA A 710 -24.20 4.71 -2.12
N ARG A 711 -24.30 5.90 -1.51
CA ARG A 711 -23.78 6.15 -0.16
C ARG A 711 -24.50 5.28 0.88
N ASP A 712 -25.84 5.27 0.86
CA ASP A 712 -26.64 4.57 1.84
C ASP A 712 -26.47 3.03 1.76
N LEU A 713 -26.24 2.49 0.56
CA LEU A 713 -25.88 1.08 0.36
C LEU A 713 -24.59 0.73 1.08
N VAL A 714 -23.54 1.52 0.86
CA VAL A 714 -22.22 1.27 1.45
C VAL A 714 -22.24 1.48 2.98
N GLU A 715 -22.82 2.58 3.48
CA GLU A 715 -22.83 2.86 4.92
C GLU A 715 -23.60 1.79 5.73
N ARG A 716 -24.72 1.28 5.21
CA ARG A 716 -25.51 0.24 5.86
C ARG A 716 -24.78 -1.10 5.99
N THR A 717 -23.95 -1.43 5.01
CA THR A 717 -23.24 -2.72 4.99
C THR A 717 -21.85 -2.64 5.60
N TRP A 718 -21.21 -1.46 5.59
CA TRP A 718 -19.90 -1.27 6.23
C TRP A 718 -19.93 -1.43 7.74
N LYS A 719 -20.92 -0.86 8.41
CA LYS A 719 -21.01 -0.88 9.88
C LYS A 719 -21.03 -2.31 10.46
N PRO A 720 -21.90 -3.22 10.02
CA PRO A 720 -21.87 -4.62 10.49
C PRO A 720 -20.55 -5.33 10.22
N LEU A 721 -19.96 -5.15 9.03
CA LEU A 721 -18.68 -5.76 8.69
C LEU A 721 -17.55 -5.24 9.59
N ARG A 722 -17.45 -3.93 9.75
CA ARG A 722 -16.43 -3.29 10.59
C ARG A 722 -16.43 -3.82 12.03
N ASP A 723 -17.60 -4.10 12.58
CA ASP A 723 -17.74 -4.58 13.96
C ASP A 723 -17.36 -6.09 14.11
N LEU A 724 -17.24 -6.81 13.00
CA LEU A 724 -16.88 -8.23 12.94
C LEU A 724 -15.40 -8.48 12.61
N VAL A 725 -14.68 -7.49 12.11
CA VAL A 725 -13.29 -7.66 11.64
C VAL A 725 -12.30 -7.00 12.60
N PRO A 726 -11.03 -7.47 12.65
CA PRO A 726 -9.97 -6.79 13.35
C PRO A 726 -9.83 -5.33 12.91
N CYS A 727 -9.37 -4.50 13.81
CA CYS A 727 -9.03 -3.13 13.47
C CYS A 727 -7.62 -3.11 12.87
N THR A 728 -7.50 -3.16 11.55
CA THR A 728 -6.24 -3.13 10.82
C THR A 728 -6.17 -1.90 9.92
N TRP A 729 -4.99 -1.60 9.36
CA TRP A 729 -4.89 -0.57 8.32
C TRP A 729 -5.77 -0.92 7.10
N ALA A 730 -5.85 -2.21 6.75
CA ALA A 730 -6.75 -2.68 5.69
C ALA A 730 -8.23 -2.35 6.00
N SER A 731 -8.66 -2.40 7.27
CA SER A 731 -10.04 -2.01 7.64
C SER A 731 -10.30 -0.51 7.44
N VAL A 732 -9.32 0.35 7.72
CA VAL A 732 -9.41 1.80 7.44
C VAL A 732 -9.51 2.05 5.93
N MET A 733 -8.65 1.43 5.16
CA MET A 733 -8.63 1.56 3.70
C MET A 733 -9.87 0.97 3.04
N MET A 734 -10.44 -0.08 3.62
CA MET A 734 -11.69 -0.68 3.14
C MET A 734 -12.89 0.26 3.34
N GLY A 735 -12.95 0.97 4.47
CA GLY A 735 -13.94 2.04 4.70
C GLY A 735 -13.78 3.19 3.69
N ALA A 736 -12.55 3.58 3.38
CA ALA A 736 -12.25 4.59 2.36
C ALA A 736 -12.63 4.11 0.94
N LEU A 737 -12.44 2.83 0.62
CA LEU A 737 -12.83 2.22 -0.66
C LEU A 737 -14.34 2.29 -0.88
N GLY A 738 -15.14 1.98 0.15
CA GLY A 738 -16.59 2.11 0.05
C GLY A 738 -17.04 3.54 -0.19
N ALA A 739 -16.46 4.50 0.55
CA ALA A 739 -16.73 5.92 0.34
C ALA A 739 -16.33 6.39 -1.08
N TYR A 740 -15.21 5.89 -1.61
CA TYR A 740 -14.76 6.13 -2.98
C TYR A 740 -15.75 5.56 -4.00
N ALA A 741 -16.20 4.31 -3.83
CA ALA A 741 -17.14 3.68 -4.73
C ALA A 741 -18.48 4.43 -4.81
N ALA A 742 -18.95 4.96 -3.65
CA ALA A 742 -20.21 5.69 -3.57
C ALA A 742 -20.15 7.10 -4.14
N ARG A 743 -18.97 7.74 -4.13
CA ARG A 743 -18.79 9.10 -4.62
C ARG A 743 -17.44 9.26 -5.29
N ARG A 744 -17.43 9.03 -6.58
CA ARG A 744 -16.30 9.33 -7.44
C ARG A 744 -16.42 10.80 -7.87
N GLU A 745 -15.48 11.61 -7.45
CA GLU A 745 -15.46 13.04 -7.79
C GLU A 745 -14.72 13.24 -9.12
N ARG A 746 -15.11 14.31 -9.83
CA ARG A 746 -14.32 14.79 -10.96
C ARG A 746 -12.94 15.20 -10.44
N GLU A 747 -11.89 14.70 -11.00
CA GLU A 747 -10.60 15.38 -10.98
C GLU A 747 -10.47 16.32 -12.16
#